data_6d8b2f102ca346944251fc322633d1ed
#
_entry.id   6d8b2f102ca346944251fc322633d1ed
#
_cell.length_a   1.000
_cell.length_b   1.000
_cell.length_c   1.000
_cell.angle_alpha   90.00
_cell.angle_beta   90.00
_cell.angle_gamma   90.00
#
_symmetry.space_group_name_H-M   'P 1'
#
loop_
_entity.id
_entity.type
_entity.pdbx_description
1 polymer ?
#
loop_
_entity_poly.entity_id
_entity_poly.type
_entity_poly.pdbx_seq_one_letter_code
_entity_poly.pdbx_strand_id
1 'polypeptide(L)'
;MRKGLLINSNLTLSRLSIIWIIVILLQSLFSACTTFRKSTTKYAGDNWNEYAGDETKSRYSTLTQINKQNVNQLKLAWVYRSGDFSQSPQTTMECNPVVVDGVLFASTPELKLIALNAATGKELWRFDPLPPDVLKELHTKEKIDIRPGTGYWVNRGVLYWEKGGDKRIYYSAGIFLFAINANTGKLISTFGEKGKIDLRQGLQRDVTGLHYNVTTPGVIYKNNLIIGSTVGEGPDPAAPGFIRAFDIHTGKLKWVFHTIPQPGEFGNDTWENDSWKKAGGVNAWGGMSLDKKRGMVFIATGSPTWDFYGGDRHGDNLFANCVLALDAGTGKRIWHYQIVHHDIWDKDLPCPPNLVTVSQNGKKIDAVAQVGKTGYVYVFDRRTGKPLFPIEEKTVPPSDIPGERASLTQPIPIKPRAFARTELNEKDLTNLNPKAREYALEIFKKSKSGPQFTPINGQGTLIMPGLLGGANWSGASFDLETGLLYVNSNDLPSIITLVPNASGKPYPFKHTGYNRFWDPQGYPAITPPWGSLTAINLNTGDFAWQVPLGEFEELTQKGISPTGTPNLGGSIVTAGGLVFIASTKDEKFRAFDKETGKVLWETKLPAGGYASPSTYRANGKQYVVIAAGGGGKMATKAGDYYVAFALP
;
A
#
# COMPACT_ATOMS: atom_id res chain seq x y z
N MET A 1 46.34 90.87 13.97
CA MET A 1 45.81 90.92 15.35
C MET A 1 44.61 89.98 15.46
N ARG A 2 44.56 89.30 16.57
CA ARG A 2 43.47 88.43 17.13
C ARG A 2 43.33 87.03 16.61
N LYS A 3 43.71 86.19 17.54
CA LYS A 3 43.55 84.76 17.74
C LYS A 3 42.05 84.40 17.84
N GLY A 4 41.65 83.26 17.32
CA GLY A 4 40.37 82.60 17.55
C GLY A 4 40.54 81.11 17.88
N LEU A 5 40.07 80.69 19.04
CA LEU A 5 40.19 79.43 19.70
C LEU A 5 39.54 78.27 18.91
N LEU A 6 40.24 77.17 18.83
CA LEU A 6 39.67 75.84 18.59
C LEU A 6 39.13 75.23 19.89
N ILE A 7 37.85 74.89 19.91
CA ILE A 7 37.26 74.06 20.97
C ILE A 7 37.16 72.62 20.51
N ASN A 8 37.97 71.76 21.12
CA ASN A 8 37.90 70.30 20.99
C ASN A 8 36.89 69.78 21.98
N SER A 9 35.76 69.23 21.55
CA SER A 9 34.83 68.54 22.41
C SER A 9 35.02 67.02 22.27
N ASN A 10 35.80 66.43 23.14
CA ASN A 10 35.86 64.96 23.33
C ASN A 10 34.60 64.49 24.08
N LEU A 11 33.69 63.80 23.39
CA LEU A 11 32.58 63.08 23.98
C LEU A 11 33.10 61.72 24.49
N THR A 12 33.40 61.64 25.79
CA THR A 12 33.66 60.39 26.49
C THR A 12 32.28 59.71 26.81
N LEU A 13 31.87 58.73 26.00
CA LEU A 13 30.78 57.84 26.35
C LEU A 13 31.13 57.05 27.61
N SER A 14 30.33 57.16 28.69
CA SER A 14 30.61 56.48 29.95
C SER A 14 30.52 54.95 29.78
N ARG A 15 31.34 54.21 30.47
CA ARG A 15 31.38 52.72 30.43
C ARG A 15 30.00 52.09 30.72
N LEU A 16 29.13 52.76 31.43
CA LEU A 16 27.74 52.35 31.72
C LEU A 16 26.84 52.37 30.46
N SER A 17 27.01 53.34 29.56
CA SER A 17 26.22 53.38 28.31
C SER A 17 26.59 52.24 27.34
N ILE A 18 27.85 51.80 27.31
CA ILE A 18 28.32 50.67 26.50
C ILE A 18 27.74 49.35 27.06
N ILE A 19 27.67 49.15 28.36
CA ILE A 19 27.13 47.97 28.99
C ILE A 19 25.62 47.83 28.69
N TRP A 20 24.85 48.92 28.72
CA TRP A 20 23.42 48.93 28.38
C TRP A 20 23.17 48.62 26.89
N ILE A 21 23.99 49.09 25.99
CA ILE A 21 23.90 48.79 24.56
C ILE A 21 24.22 47.28 24.30
N ILE A 22 25.19 46.71 24.99
CA ILE A 22 25.55 45.28 24.89
C ILE A 22 24.43 44.41 25.49
N VAL A 23 23.80 44.80 26.58
CA VAL A 23 22.67 44.04 27.18
C VAL A 23 21.44 44.10 26.28
N ILE A 24 21.12 45.22 25.64
CA ILE A 24 20.01 45.34 24.67
C ILE A 24 20.30 44.52 23.41
N LEU A 25 21.53 44.52 22.91
CA LEU A 25 21.94 43.66 21.78
C LEU A 25 21.92 42.17 22.12
N LEU A 26 22.29 41.77 23.31
CA LEU A 26 22.18 40.38 23.79
C LEU A 26 20.72 39.95 23.98
N GLN A 27 19.84 40.83 24.49
CA GLN A 27 18.41 40.53 24.60
C GLN A 27 17.71 40.42 23.23
N SER A 28 18.13 41.22 22.25
CA SER A 28 17.62 41.11 20.87
C SER A 28 18.10 39.82 20.15
N LEU A 29 19.30 39.31 20.49
CA LEU A 29 19.79 38.04 19.99
C LEU A 29 19.10 36.81 20.62
N PHE A 30 18.64 36.91 21.89
CA PHE A 30 17.86 35.84 22.54
C PHE A 30 16.38 35.87 22.16
N SER A 31 15.79 36.99 21.71
CA SER A 31 14.40 37.05 21.21
C SER A 31 14.25 36.56 19.75
N ALA A 32 15.34 36.37 19.01
CA ALA A 32 15.33 35.91 17.62
C ALA A 32 15.34 34.38 17.45
N CYS A 33 15.31 33.61 18.54
CA CYS A 33 15.51 32.16 18.50
C CYS A 33 14.30 31.34 18.93
N THR A 34 13.07 31.83 18.78
CA THR A 34 11.85 31.01 18.97
C THR A 34 10.78 31.21 17.89
N THR A 35 11.16 31.50 16.67
CA THR A 35 10.33 31.13 15.55
C THR A 35 10.54 29.64 15.31
N PHE A 36 9.62 28.81 15.78
CA PHE A 36 9.49 27.43 15.32
C PHE A 36 9.44 27.45 13.79
N ARG A 37 10.59 27.23 13.15
CA ARG A 37 10.63 26.86 11.75
C ARG A 37 9.83 25.56 11.65
N LYS A 38 8.57 25.64 11.18
CA LYS A 38 7.84 24.47 10.69
C LYS A 38 8.80 23.74 9.76
N SER A 39 9.32 22.61 10.19
CA SER A 39 10.23 21.79 9.40
C SER A 39 9.51 21.46 8.10
N THR A 40 10.01 22.00 6.99
CA THR A 40 9.57 21.62 5.65
C THR A 40 10.23 20.32 5.23
N THR A 41 10.41 19.36 6.16
CA THR A 41 10.92 18.04 5.82
C THR A 41 9.89 17.33 4.97
N LYS A 42 10.30 16.90 3.79
CA LYS A 42 9.53 16.15 2.81
C LYS A 42 9.04 14.80 3.36
N TYR A 43 9.59 14.34 4.46
CA TYR A 43 9.39 13.00 5.04
C TYR A 43 8.77 13.08 6.44
N ALA A 44 8.11 12.00 6.86
CA ALA A 44 7.45 11.91 8.14
C ALA A 44 8.44 12.14 9.31
N GLY A 45 8.14 13.15 10.13
CA GLY A 45 8.85 13.53 11.35
C GLY A 45 7.97 13.32 12.58
N ASP A 46 7.64 14.40 13.29
CA ASP A 46 6.78 14.34 14.48
C ASP A 46 5.35 13.85 14.17
N ASN A 47 4.90 14.07 12.94
CA ASN A 47 3.61 13.60 12.42
C ASN A 47 3.80 12.43 11.45
N TRP A 48 2.74 11.64 11.28
CA TRP A 48 2.54 10.67 10.22
C TRP A 48 1.30 11.08 9.42
N ASN A 49 1.41 12.18 8.69
CA ASN A 49 0.28 12.96 8.20
C ASN A 49 -0.35 12.46 6.89
N GLU A 50 0.19 11.41 6.29
CA GLU A 50 -0.37 10.76 5.11
C GLU A 50 -0.36 9.23 5.26
N TYR A 51 -1.23 8.55 4.52
CA TYR A 51 -1.14 7.11 4.33
C TYR A 51 0.26 6.75 3.80
N ALA A 52 0.90 5.78 4.43
CA ALA A 52 2.29 5.37 4.16
C ALA A 52 3.35 6.47 4.42
N GLY A 53 3.06 7.41 5.33
CA GLY A 53 4.01 8.39 5.91
C GLY A 53 4.05 9.74 5.21
N ASP A 54 4.21 9.74 3.89
CA ASP A 54 4.36 10.94 3.08
C ASP A 54 3.79 10.75 1.66
N GLU A 55 3.77 11.81 0.86
CA GLU A 55 3.28 11.77 -0.52
C GLU A 55 4.08 10.85 -1.45
N THR A 56 5.34 10.54 -1.12
CA THR A 56 6.20 9.65 -1.91
C THR A 56 6.00 8.17 -1.58
N LYS A 57 5.23 7.89 -0.54
CA LYS A 57 4.96 6.56 0.02
C LYS A 57 6.23 5.83 0.45
N SER A 58 7.22 6.60 0.94
CA SER A 58 8.51 6.07 1.37
C SER A 58 8.40 5.17 2.60
N ARG A 59 7.38 5.38 3.45
CA ARG A 59 7.26 4.72 4.76
C ARG A 59 8.50 4.91 5.64
N TYR A 60 9.16 6.03 5.45
CA TYR A 60 10.34 6.44 6.19
C TYR A 60 9.98 7.50 7.22
N SER A 61 10.56 7.37 8.42
CA SER A 61 10.49 8.38 9.48
C SER A 61 11.86 8.92 9.84
N THR A 62 11.96 10.22 9.99
CA THR A 62 13.18 10.90 10.45
C THR A 62 13.41 10.79 11.96
N LEU A 63 12.50 10.16 12.70
CA LEU A 63 12.59 10.00 14.15
C LEU A 63 13.71 9.02 14.56
N THR A 64 14.46 9.39 15.60
CA THR A 64 15.62 8.64 16.09
C THR A 64 15.59 8.34 17.59
N GLN A 65 14.55 8.79 18.32
CA GLN A 65 14.45 8.55 19.75
C GLN A 65 14.41 7.04 20.07
N ILE A 66 13.65 6.27 19.28
CA ILE A 66 13.70 4.81 19.28
C ILE A 66 14.74 4.40 18.23
N ASN A 67 15.79 3.68 18.65
CA ASN A 67 16.94 3.33 17.82
C ASN A 67 17.50 1.94 18.18
N LYS A 68 18.54 1.50 17.46
CA LYS A 68 19.14 0.17 17.62
C LYS A 68 19.64 -0.11 19.05
N GLN A 69 20.07 0.90 19.83
CA GLN A 69 20.62 0.75 21.16
C GLN A 69 19.55 0.60 22.25
N ASN A 70 18.33 1.10 22.01
CA ASN A 70 17.29 1.15 23.05
C ASN A 70 15.97 0.47 22.68
N VAL A 71 15.84 -0.05 21.46
CA VAL A 71 14.59 -0.68 20.99
C VAL A 71 14.17 -1.88 21.86
N ASN A 72 15.11 -2.57 22.48
CA ASN A 72 14.85 -3.67 23.41
C ASN A 72 14.14 -3.21 24.71
N GLN A 73 14.12 -1.91 24.98
CA GLN A 73 13.44 -1.31 26.13
C GLN A 73 12.00 -0.89 25.81
N LEU A 74 11.53 -1.04 24.56
CA LEU A 74 10.15 -0.70 24.19
C LEU A 74 9.13 -1.40 25.09
N LYS A 75 8.18 -0.62 25.59
CA LYS A 75 7.06 -1.09 26.40
C LYS A 75 5.74 -0.74 25.75
N LEU A 76 4.70 -1.48 26.10
CA LEU A 76 3.33 -1.13 25.80
C LEU A 76 3.00 0.24 26.43
N ALA A 77 2.65 1.21 25.60
CA ALA A 77 2.27 2.56 26.02
C ALA A 77 0.76 2.68 26.25
N TRP A 78 -0.02 2.23 25.28
CA TRP A 78 -1.48 2.19 25.38
C TRP A 78 -2.07 1.18 24.41
N VAL A 79 -3.29 0.74 24.74
CA VAL A 79 -4.15 -0.08 23.87
C VAL A 79 -5.50 0.61 23.76
N TYR A 80 -6.02 0.72 22.54
CA TYR A 80 -7.38 1.10 22.29
C TYR A 80 -8.14 -0.07 21.70
N ARG A 81 -9.41 -0.26 22.10
CA ARG A 81 -10.33 -1.23 21.53
C ARG A 81 -11.56 -0.52 20.99
N SER A 82 -11.92 -0.80 19.72
CA SER A 82 -13.09 -0.18 19.12
C SER A 82 -14.43 -0.82 19.53
N GLY A 83 -14.40 -2.10 19.93
CA GLY A 83 -15.56 -2.84 20.42
C GLY A 83 -16.47 -3.39 19.31
N ASP A 84 -16.02 -3.37 18.03
CA ASP A 84 -16.88 -3.66 16.88
C ASP A 84 -16.30 -4.71 15.92
N PHE A 85 -15.58 -5.72 16.43
CA PHE A 85 -15.12 -6.85 15.60
C PHE A 85 -16.11 -8.01 15.58
N SER A 86 -16.05 -8.83 14.53
CA SER A 86 -16.82 -10.08 14.40
C SER A 86 -15.91 -11.27 14.09
N GLN A 87 -16.23 -12.43 14.68
CA GLN A 87 -15.57 -13.70 14.37
C GLN A 87 -16.24 -14.46 13.23
N SER A 88 -17.55 -14.19 12.97
CA SER A 88 -18.30 -14.88 11.93
C SER A 88 -19.42 -13.95 11.38
N PRO A 89 -19.29 -13.46 10.14
CA PRO A 89 -18.08 -13.50 9.30
C PRO A 89 -16.92 -12.70 9.92
N GLN A 90 -15.70 -13.15 9.68
CA GLN A 90 -14.52 -12.50 10.27
C GLN A 90 -14.30 -11.10 9.70
N THR A 91 -14.14 -10.13 10.61
CA THR A 91 -13.58 -8.81 10.27
C THR A 91 -12.06 -8.85 10.23
N THR A 92 -11.46 -7.81 9.63
CA THR A 92 -10.01 -7.57 9.62
C THR A 92 -9.73 -6.08 9.72
N MET A 93 -8.50 -5.70 10.04
CA MET A 93 -8.04 -4.32 10.03
C MET A 93 -6.76 -4.20 9.21
N GLU A 94 -6.79 -3.38 8.17
CA GLU A 94 -5.66 -3.10 7.29
C GLU A 94 -5.20 -1.63 7.37
N CYS A 95 -5.74 -0.87 8.31
CA CYS A 95 -5.55 0.56 8.41
C CYS A 95 -4.13 0.94 8.88
N ASN A 96 -3.46 1.77 8.06
CA ASN A 96 -2.27 2.53 8.47
C ASN A 96 -2.75 3.86 9.07
N PRO A 97 -2.65 4.07 10.40
CA PRO A 97 -3.14 5.29 11.04
C PRO A 97 -2.42 6.54 10.54
N VAL A 98 -3.15 7.63 10.39
CA VAL A 98 -2.61 8.97 10.16
C VAL A 98 -2.56 9.71 11.49
N VAL A 99 -1.43 10.38 11.78
CA VAL A 99 -1.25 11.13 13.02
C VAL A 99 -0.82 12.56 12.72
N VAL A 100 -1.63 13.52 13.18
CA VAL A 100 -1.41 14.95 12.96
C VAL A 100 -1.64 15.70 14.27
N ASP A 101 -0.65 16.48 14.69
CA ASP A 101 -0.72 17.38 15.85
C ASP A 101 -1.24 16.66 17.12
N GLY A 102 -0.79 15.44 17.37
CA GLY A 102 -1.18 14.65 18.53
C GLY A 102 -2.54 13.95 18.45
N VAL A 103 -3.21 13.98 17.30
CA VAL A 103 -4.45 13.25 17.03
C VAL A 103 -4.18 12.12 16.03
N LEU A 104 -4.58 10.92 16.38
CA LEU A 104 -4.52 9.74 15.53
C LEU A 104 -5.88 9.48 14.89
N PHE A 105 -5.93 9.39 13.55
CA PHE A 105 -7.12 9.08 12.77
C PHE A 105 -7.00 7.69 12.15
N ALA A 106 -8.03 6.87 12.33
CA ALA A 106 -8.00 5.49 11.87
C ALA A 106 -9.41 4.91 11.65
N SER A 107 -9.50 3.78 10.95
CA SER A 107 -10.75 3.03 10.78
C SER A 107 -10.87 1.87 11.77
N THR A 108 -12.09 1.48 12.12
CA THR A 108 -12.38 0.30 12.94
C THR A 108 -12.70 -0.93 12.08
N PRO A 109 -12.82 -2.14 12.65
CA PRO A 109 -13.30 -3.32 11.93
C PRO A 109 -14.65 -3.16 11.22
N GLU A 110 -15.57 -2.36 11.76
CA GLU A 110 -16.86 -2.02 11.11
C GLU A 110 -16.81 -0.72 10.29
N LEU A 111 -15.63 -0.34 9.82
CA LEU A 111 -15.40 0.85 8.97
C LEU A 111 -15.81 2.18 9.62
N LYS A 112 -15.99 2.26 10.93
CA LYS A 112 -16.16 3.54 11.60
C LYS A 112 -14.86 4.31 11.60
N LEU A 113 -14.91 5.61 11.41
CA LEU A 113 -13.75 6.50 11.51
C LEU A 113 -13.62 6.98 12.95
N ILE A 114 -12.43 6.87 13.52
CA ILE A 114 -12.12 7.31 14.89
C ILE A 114 -10.99 8.34 14.93
N ALA A 115 -11.06 9.24 15.90
CA ALA A 115 -9.95 10.07 16.29
C ALA A 115 -9.57 9.77 17.74
N LEU A 116 -8.29 9.52 17.97
CA LEU A 116 -7.73 9.23 19.28
C LEU A 116 -6.69 10.28 19.68
N ASN A 117 -6.57 10.54 20.97
CA ASN A 117 -5.39 11.21 21.49
C ASN A 117 -4.18 10.29 21.29
N ALA A 118 -3.21 10.72 20.49
CA ALA A 118 -2.10 9.89 20.07
C ALA A 118 -1.13 9.50 21.20
N ALA A 119 -1.08 10.28 22.32
CA ALA A 119 -0.25 9.97 23.48
C ALA A 119 -0.89 8.94 24.44
N THR A 120 -2.23 8.82 24.45
CA THR A 120 -2.96 8.06 25.48
C THR A 120 -3.89 6.99 24.93
N GLY A 121 -4.19 7.01 23.63
CA GLY A 121 -5.19 6.14 23.02
C GLY A 121 -6.64 6.50 23.38
N LYS A 122 -6.89 7.60 24.11
CA LYS A 122 -8.26 8.01 24.48
C LYS A 122 -9.02 8.47 23.25
N GLU A 123 -10.24 7.92 23.02
CA GLU A 123 -11.14 8.35 21.95
C GLU A 123 -11.58 9.80 22.15
N LEU A 124 -11.48 10.60 21.08
CA LEU A 124 -11.91 11.99 21.04
C LEU A 124 -13.28 12.11 20.37
N TRP A 125 -13.45 11.41 19.27
CA TRP A 125 -14.72 11.30 18.55
C TRP A 125 -14.75 10.07 17.64
N ARG A 126 -15.96 9.67 17.24
CA ARG A 126 -16.22 8.56 16.31
C ARG A 126 -17.28 9.00 15.30
N PHE A 127 -17.13 8.61 14.04
CA PHE A 127 -18.07 8.78 12.96
C PHE A 127 -18.46 7.43 12.38
N ASP A 128 -19.75 7.16 12.26
CA ASP A 128 -20.29 5.97 11.59
C ASP A 128 -20.72 6.34 10.16
N PRO A 129 -20.01 5.88 9.10
CA PRO A 129 -20.37 6.18 7.72
C PRO A 129 -21.52 5.36 7.19
N LEU A 130 -21.81 4.19 7.80
CA LEU A 130 -22.74 3.18 7.32
C LEU A 130 -23.68 2.73 8.44
N PRO A 131 -24.49 3.65 9.02
CA PRO A 131 -25.45 3.29 10.05
C PRO A 131 -26.51 2.33 9.49
N PRO A 132 -27.27 1.59 10.35
CA PRO A 132 -28.17 0.52 9.93
C PRO A 132 -29.20 0.90 8.87
N ASP A 133 -29.71 2.12 8.89
CA ASP A 133 -30.65 2.64 7.88
C ASP A 133 -30.00 2.80 6.51
N VAL A 134 -28.77 3.30 6.44
CA VAL A 134 -27.97 3.39 5.20
C VAL A 134 -27.65 2.00 4.67
N LEU A 135 -27.18 1.07 5.51
CA LEU A 135 -26.92 -0.32 5.10
C LEU A 135 -28.19 -0.99 4.54
N LYS A 136 -29.33 -0.79 5.19
CA LYS A 136 -30.62 -1.31 4.72
C LYS A 136 -30.99 -0.73 3.35
N GLU A 137 -30.80 0.57 3.15
CA GLU A 137 -31.07 1.23 1.88
C GLU A 137 -30.18 0.68 0.76
N LEU A 138 -28.88 0.57 0.98
CA LEU A 138 -27.93 -0.01 0.03
C LEU A 138 -28.29 -1.45 -0.35
N HIS A 139 -28.69 -2.26 0.62
CA HIS A 139 -29.09 -3.63 0.36
C HIS A 139 -30.41 -3.72 -0.43
N THR A 140 -31.44 -2.96 -0.04
CA THR A 140 -32.78 -3.11 -0.63
C THR A 140 -32.95 -2.38 -1.96
N LYS A 141 -32.44 -1.13 -2.08
CA LYS A 141 -32.58 -0.31 -3.28
C LYS A 141 -31.47 -0.55 -4.29
N GLU A 142 -30.22 -0.60 -3.80
CA GLU A 142 -29.03 -0.68 -4.66
C GLU A 142 -28.59 -2.12 -4.91
N LYS A 143 -29.16 -3.10 -4.19
CA LYS A 143 -28.77 -4.52 -4.24
C LYS A 143 -27.28 -4.75 -3.95
N ILE A 144 -26.72 -3.91 -3.10
CA ILE A 144 -25.32 -3.96 -2.68
C ILE A 144 -25.23 -4.58 -1.29
N ASP A 145 -24.46 -5.65 -1.19
CA ASP A 145 -24.20 -6.34 0.07
C ASP A 145 -22.92 -5.79 0.72
N ILE A 146 -23.07 -4.88 1.68
CA ILE A 146 -21.98 -4.30 2.46
C ILE A 146 -22.01 -4.92 3.87
N ARG A 147 -21.22 -5.96 4.08
CA ARG A 147 -21.08 -6.66 5.37
C ARG A 147 -19.67 -7.23 5.53
N PRO A 148 -19.24 -7.61 6.75
CA PRO A 148 -17.96 -8.29 6.97
C PRO A 148 -17.76 -9.49 6.03
N GLY A 149 -16.54 -9.64 5.51
CA GLY A 149 -16.20 -10.70 4.57
C GLY A 149 -16.44 -10.37 3.10
N THR A 150 -17.10 -9.24 2.77
CA THR A 150 -17.17 -8.73 1.39
C THR A 150 -16.00 -7.80 1.06
N GLY A 151 -15.70 -7.60 -0.23
CA GLY A 151 -14.68 -6.66 -0.67
C GLY A 151 -14.96 -5.20 -0.29
N TYR A 152 -16.20 -4.87 0.09
CA TYR A 152 -16.57 -3.55 0.60
C TYR A 152 -16.09 -3.29 2.04
N TRP A 153 -15.71 -4.33 2.79
CA TRP A 153 -15.43 -4.26 4.22
C TRP A 153 -13.96 -4.08 4.55
N VAL A 154 -13.24 -3.32 3.72
CA VAL A 154 -11.80 -3.04 3.89
C VAL A 154 -11.53 -1.55 3.73
N ASN A 155 -10.74 -1.00 4.67
CA ASN A 155 -10.20 0.35 4.56
C ASN A 155 -8.75 0.36 5.07
N ARG A 156 -7.82 0.96 4.30
CA ARG A 156 -6.38 0.98 4.58
C ARG A 156 -5.88 2.28 5.16
N GLY A 157 -6.74 3.28 5.29
CA GLY A 157 -6.37 4.55 5.89
C GLY A 157 -7.26 5.72 5.49
N VAL A 158 -6.88 6.89 5.92
CA VAL A 158 -7.58 8.15 5.68
C VAL A 158 -6.68 9.14 4.97
N LEU A 159 -7.27 10.17 4.37
CA LEU A 159 -6.55 11.27 3.77
C LEU A 159 -6.82 12.55 4.57
N TYR A 160 -5.78 13.10 5.20
CA TYR A 160 -5.85 14.35 5.92
C TYR A 160 -5.48 15.54 5.02
N TRP A 161 -6.20 16.65 5.18
CA TRP A 161 -5.93 17.89 4.49
C TRP A 161 -6.19 19.10 5.41
N GLU A 162 -5.32 20.10 5.29
CA GLU A 162 -5.44 21.34 6.07
C GLU A 162 -5.02 22.55 5.25
N LYS A 163 -5.82 23.63 5.34
CA LYS A 163 -5.46 24.94 4.81
C LYS A 163 -6.23 26.04 5.55
N GLY A 164 -5.49 27.01 6.11
CA GLY A 164 -6.11 28.21 6.73
C GLY A 164 -7.08 27.90 7.88
N GLY A 165 -6.80 26.84 8.67
CA GLY A 165 -7.65 26.41 9.78
C GLY A 165 -8.80 25.47 9.39
N ASP A 166 -9.10 25.30 8.11
CA ASP A 166 -10.00 24.25 7.62
C ASP A 166 -9.24 22.91 7.62
N LYS A 167 -9.65 21.99 8.50
CA LYS A 167 -9.04 20.66 8.70
C LYS A 167 -10.03 19.58 8.33
N ARG A 168 -9.69 18.76 7.34
CA ARG A 168 -10.59 17.74 6.77
C ARG A 168 -9.97 16.36 6.75
N ILE A 169 -10.81 15.35 6.99
CA ILE A 169 -10.53 13.96 6.67
C ILE A 169 -11.41 13.58 5.48
N TYR A 170 -10.79 13.04 4.42
CA TYR A 170 -11.52 12.34 3.35
C TYR A 170 -11.45 10.85 3.64
N TYR A 171 -12.61 10.23 3.75
CA TYR A 171 -12.76 8.85 4.18
C TYR A 171 -13.74 8.11 3.29
N SER A 172 -13.37 6.92 2.83
CA SER A 172 -14.23 6.07 2.00
C SER A 172 -14.74 4.87 2.77
N ALA A 173 -16.03 4.60 2.64
CA ALA A 173 -16.68 3.40 3.16
C ALA A 173 -17.86 3.02 2.26
N GLY A 174 -17.98 1.73 1.95
CA GLY A 174 -18.94 1.27 0.95
C GLY A 174 -18.73 1.99 -0.38
N ILE A 175 -19.82 2.46 -0.97
CA ILE A 175 -19.79 3.20 -2.26
C ILE A 175 -19.59 4.72 -2.10
N PHE A 176 -19.33 5.22 -0.89
CA PHE A 176 -19.26 6.64 -0.62
C PHE A 176 -17.85 7.13 -0.28
N LEU A 177 -17.58 8.38 -0.65
CA LEU A 177 -16.46 9.16 -0.14
C LEU A 177 -17.01 10.34 0.65
N PHE A 178 -16.59 10.47 1.91
CA PHE A 178 -17.03 11.48 2.87
C PHE A 178 -15.97 12.56 3.06
N ALA A 179 -16.40 13.81 3.29
CA ALA A 179 -15.56 14.87 3.84
C ALA A 179 -16.00 15.18 5.27
N ILE A 180 -15.08 15.06 6.22
CA ILE A 180 -15.34 15.11 7.65
C ILE A 180 -14.44 16.17 8.27
N ASN A 181 -15.00 17.01 9.16
CA ASN A 181 -14.20 17.96 9.92
C ASN A 181 -13.31 17.20 10.92
N ALA A 182 -12.00 17.33 10.79
CA ALA A 182 -11.02 16.58 11.57
C ALA A 182 -11.08 16.86 13.08
N ASN A 183 -11.54 18.04 13.49
CA ASN A 183 -11.64 18.41 14.91
C ASN A 183 -12.89 17.82 15.58
N THR A 184 -13.99 17.64 14.83
CA THR A 184 -15.30 17.34 15.41
C THR A 184 -15.91 16.02 14.99
N GLY A 185 -15.38 15.36 13.96
CA GLY A 185 -15.95 14.14 13.38
C GLY A 185 -17.26 14.36 12.60
N LYS A 186 -17.68 15.61 12.37
CA LYS A 186 -18.93 15.93 11.68
C LYS A 186 -18.72 16.07 10.17
N LEU A 187 -19.75 15.69 9.39
CA LEU A 187 -19.75 15.86 7.94
C LEU A 187 -19.66 17.35 7.55
N ILE A 188 -18.91 17.63 6.48
CA ILE A 188 -18.81 18.93 5.85
C ILE A 188 -19.89 19.00 4.76
N SER A 189 -21.03 19.59 5.09
CA SER A 189 -22.25 19.57 4.27
C SER A 189 -22.09 20.18 2.86
N THR A 190 -21.07 21.02 2.65
CA THR A 190 -20.77 21.65 1.34
C THR A 190 -20.05 20.71 0.36
N PHE A 191 -19.61 19.53 0.82
CA PHE A 191 -18.95 18.53 -0.03
C PHE A 191 -20.00 17.55 -0.57
N GLY A 192 -20.12 17.47 -1.90
CA GLY A 192 -21.09 16.60 -2.55
C GLY A 192 -22.53 16.81 -2.07
N GLU A 193 -23.22 15.71 -1.87
CA GLU A 193 -24.55 15.72 -1.27
C GLU A 193 -24.44 15.47 0.24
N LYS A 194 -24.72 16.51 1.04
CA LYS A 194 -24.71 16.43 2.52
C LYS A 194 -23.42 15.86 3.12
N GLY A 195 -22.27 16.16 2.51
CA GLY A 195 -20.95 15.76 3.03
C GLY A 195 -20.39 14.49 2.42
N LYS A 196 -21.01 13.94 1.39
CA LYS A 196 -20.54 12.73 0.69
C LYS A 196 -20.77 12.80 -0.82
N ILE A 197 -20.01 12.00 -1.56
CA ILE A 197 -20.23 11.71 -2.98
C ILE A 197 -20.39 10.21 -3.18
N ASP A 198 -21.23 9.82 -4.15
CA ASP A 198 -21.31 8.44 -4.65
C ASP A 198 -20.13 8.20 -5.59
N LEU A 199 -19.31 7.20 -5.26
CA LEU A 199 -18.11 6.85 -6.01
C LEU A 199 -18.39 6.29 -7.40
N ARG A 200 -19.64 5.92 -7.72
CA ARG A 200 -20.04 5.42 -9.04
C ARG A 200 -20.27 6.54 -10.06
N GLN A 201 -20.40 7.79 -9.60
CA GLN A 201 -20.58 8.94 -10.48
C GLN A 201 -19.39 9.15 -11.40
N GLY A 202 -19.66 9.46 -12.67
CA GLY A 202 -18.66 9.78 -13.68
C GLY A 202 -17.95 8.56 -14.29
N LEU A 203 -18.43 7.33 -14.07
CA LEU A 203 -17.87 6.12 -14.69
C LEU A 203 -18.30 5.93 -16.15
N GLN A 204 -19.25 6.76 -16.64
CA GLN A 204 -19.70 6.77 -18.05
C GLN A 204 -20.22 5.41 -18.54
N ARG A 205 -20.62 4.54 -17.61
CA ARG A 205 -21.16 3.20 -17.82
C ARG A 205 -22.17 2.89 -16.74
N ASP A 206 -23.20 2.11 -17.04
CA ASP A 206 -24.07 1.55 -16.02
C ASP A 206 -23.27 0.55 -15.17
N VAL A 207 -23.20 0.82 -13.88
CA VAL A 207 -22.52 -0.01 -12.88
C VAL A 207 -23.48 -0.43 -11.76
N THR A 208 -24.78 -0.36 -12.00
CA THR A 208 -25.82 -0.78 -11.05
C THR A 208 -25.61 -2.25 -10.66
N GLY A 209 -25.53 -2.51 -9.36
CA GLY A 209 -25.27 -3.85 -8.82
C GLY A 209 -23.83 -4.35 -8.97
N LEU A 210 -22.93 -3.61 -9.61
CA LEU A 210 -21.52 -3.97 -9.71
C LEU A 210 -20.75 -3.50 -8.46
N HIS A 211 -19.74 -4.30 -8.07
CA HIS A 211 -18.84 -3.95 -6.97
C HIS A 211 -18.01 -2.71 -7.33
N TYR A 212 -18.09 -1.68 -6.49
CA TYR A 212 -17.30 -0.46 -6.64
C TYR A 212 -17.07 0.24 -5.30
N ASN A 213 -15.84 0.33 -4.82
CA ASN A 213 -15.47 1.08 -3.63
C ASN A 213 -14.03 1.63 -3.71
N VAL A 214 -13.56 2.32 -2.67
CA VAL A 214 -12.17 2.78 -2.53
C VAL A 214 -11.62 2.26 -1.20
N THR A 215 -10.70 1.30 -1.26
CA THR A 215 -10.12 0.66 -0.09
C THR A 215 -8.84 1.33 0.42
N THR A 216 -8.14 2.07 -0.45
CA THR A 216 -6.89 2.77 -0.12
C THR A 216 -7.03 4.26 -0.43
N PRO A 217 -6.59 5.15 0.46
CA PRO A 217 -6.67 6.59 0.22
C PRO A 217 -5.97 7.01 -1.07
N GLY A 218 -6.52 8.02 -1.73
CA GLY A 218 -5.88 8.69 -2.86
C GLY A 218 -4.80 9.68 -2.43
N VAL A 219 -4.63 10.72 -3.24
CA VAL A 219 -3.70 11.84 -2.95
C VAL A 219 -4.36 13.18 -3.26
N ILE A 220 -3.86 14.25 -2.66
CA ILE A 220 -4.33 15.61 -2.92
C ILE A 220 -3.23 16.43 -3.60
N TYR A 221 -3.54 16.93 -4.80
CA TYR A 221 -2.71 17.90 -5.51
C TYR A 221 -3.48 19.20 -5.74
N LYS A 222 -3.05 20.28 -5.08
CA LYS A 222 -3.80 21.57 -5.05
C LYS A 222 -5.24 21.33 -4.56
N ASN A 223 -6.24 21.55 -5.43
CA ASN A 223 -7.64 21.31 -5.12
C ASN A 223 -8.18 20.00 -5.75
N ASN A 224 -7.33 19.13 -6.24
CA ASN A 224 -7.70 17.85 -6.80
C ASN A 224 -7.52 16.73 -5.78
N LEU A 225 -8.59 16.07 -5.40
CA LEU A 225 -8.62 14.81 -4.67
C LEU A 225 -8.63 13.70 -5.72
N ILE A 226 -7.49 13.03 -5.90
CA ILE A 226 -7.29 11.99 -6.93
C ILE A 226 -7.46 10.63 -6.28
N ILE A 227 -8.31 9.77 -6.84
CA ILE A 227 -8.63 8.45 -6.29
C ILE A 227 -8.64 7.38 -7.37
N GLY A 228 -8.29 6.16 -6.96
CA GLY A 228 -8.52 4.92 -7.71
C GLY A 228 -9.82 4.23 -7.28
N SER A 229 -9.85 2.91 -7.40
CA SER A 229 -11.01 2.10 -6.96
C SER A 229 -10.62 0.64 -6.74
N THR A 230 -11.50 -0.07 -6.07
CA THR A 230 -11.58 -1.54 -6.02
C THR A 230 -12.86 -1.96 -6.72
N VAL A 231 -12.77 -2.91 -7.65
CA VAL A 231 -13.89 -3.40 -8.47
C VAL A 231 -13.92 -4.92 -8.46
N GLY A 232 -14.93 -5.53 -9.10
CA GLY A 232 -15.03 -6.98 -9.22
C GLY A 232 -13.91 -7.58 -10.06
N GLU A 233 -13.53 -8.83 -9.74
CA GLU A 233 -12.46 -9.58 -10.39
C GLU A 233 -12.98 -10.66 -11.38
N GLY A 234 -14.32 -10.79 -11.49
CA GLY A 234 -14.99 -11.79 -12.35
C GLY A 234 -15.25 -13.14 -11.62
N PRO A 235 -15.81 -14.15 -12.31
CA PRO A 235 -16.21 -14.17 -13.73
C PRO A 235 -17.56 -13.46 -14.03
N ASP A 236 -18.10 -12.65 -13.16
CA ASP A 236 -19.24 -11.79 -13.42
C ASP A 236 -18.76 -10.42 -13.97
N PRO A 237 -19.62 -9.62 -14.63
CA PRO A 237 -19.27 -8.30 -15.12
C PRO A 237 -18.69 -7.40 -14.02
N ALA A 238 -17.72 -6.59 -14.34
CA ALA A 238 -17.08 -5.66 -13.41
C ALA A 238 -17.10 -4.22 -13.92
N ALA A 239 -17.10 -3.28 -12.98
CA ALA A 239 -16.99 -1.87 -13.28
C ALA A 239 -15.58 -1.52 -13.80
N PRO A 240 -15.44 -0.46 -14.63
CA PRO A 240 -14.13 0.04 -15.06
C PRO A 240 -13.43 0.76 -13.91
N GLY A 241 -12.14 0.53 -13.77
CA GLY A 241 -11.30 1.08 -12.70
C GLY A 241 -10.75 2.48 -12.94
N PHE A 242 -11.50 3.37 -13.59
CA PHE A 242 -11.06 4.71 -13.98
C PHE A 242 -10.48 5.51 -12.81
N ILE A 243 -9.40 6.27 -13.09
CA ILE A 243 -8.83 7.21 -12.13
C ILE A 243 -9.57 8.53 -12.24
N ARG A 244 -9.99 9.11 -11.13
CA ARG A 244 -10.79 10.32 -11.12
C ARG A 244 -10.25 11.33 -10.12
N ALA A 245 -10.39 12.61 -10.47
CA ALA A 245 -10.14 13.70 -9.55
C ALA A 245 -11.43 14.46 -9.26
N PHE A 246 -11.63 14.75 -7.99
CA PHE A 246 -12.74 15.55 -7.48
C PHE A 246 -12.20 16.82 -6.84
N ASP A 247 -12.99 17.89 -6.88
CA ASP A 247 -12.65 19.11 -6.14
C ASP A 247 -12.78 18.87 -4.63
N ILE A 248 -11.72 19.17 -3.88
CA ILE A 248 -11.66 18.89 -2.42
C ILE A 248 -12.69 19.69 -1.60
N HIS A 249 -13.20 20.81 -2.11
CA HIS A 249 -14.16 21.63 -1.37
C HIS A 249 -15.59 21.24 -1.68
N THR A 250 -15.87 20.91 -2.95
CA THR A 250 -17.23 20.72 -3.45
C THR A 250 -17.57 19.27 -3.82
N GLY A 251 -16.59 18.38 -3.95
CA GLY A 251 -16.80 17.00 -4.44
C GLY A 251 -17.16 16.91 -5.92
N LYS A 252 -17.11 18.00 -6.69
CA LYS A 252 -17.39 17.97 -8.13
C LYS A 252 -16.28 17.27 -8.90
N LEU A 253 -16.65 16.40 -9.85
CA LEU A 253 -15.72 15.74 -10.74
C LEU A 253 -14.98 16.77 -11.62
N LYS A 254 -13.64 16.67 -11.68
CA LYS A 254 -12.76 17.59 -12.42
C LYS A 254 -12.16 16.96 -13.67
N TRP A 255 -11.68 15.73 -13.57
CA TRP A 255 -11.16 14.97 -14.70
C TRP A 255 -11.27 13.46 -14.45
N VAL A 256 -11.29 12.71 -15.54
CA VAL A 256 -11.26 11.25 -15.56
C VAL A 256 -10.11 10.82 -16.45
N PHE A 257 -9.32 9.83 -16.01
CA PHE A 257 -8.42 9.07 -16.86
C PHE A 257 -9.01 7.68 -17.07
N HIS A 258 -9.29 7.32 -18.31
CA HIS A 258 -9.83 6.02 -18.66
C HIS A 258 -8.72 4.97 -18.64
N THR A 259 -8.69 4.13 -17.63
CA THR A 259 -7.74 3.03 -17.55
C THR A 259 -8.03 1.93 -18.56
N ILE A 260 -9.27 1.87 -19.07
CA ILE A 260 -9.70 1.16 -20.25
C ILE A 260 -10.00 2.24 -21.29
N PRO A 261 -9.08 2.51 -22.25
CA PRO A 261 -9.20 3.63 -23.17
C PRO A 261 -10.43 3.56 -24.05
N GLN A 262 -11.04 4.72 -24.28
CA GLN A 262 -12.21 4.87 -25.14
C GLN A 262 -11.77 5.10 -26.61
N PRO A 263 -12.67 4.98 -27.62
CA PRO A 263 -12.34 5.25 -29.01
C PRO A 263 -11.69 6.62 -29.23
N GLY A 264 -10.56 6.62 -29.94
CA GLY A 264 -9.73 7.81 -30.15
C GLY A 264 -8.71 8.12 -29.06
N GLU A 265 -8.74 7.41 -27.94
CA GLU A 265 -7.71 7.51 -26.91
C GLU A 265 -6.57 6.53 -27.19
N PHE A 266 -5.36 6.90 -26.76
CA PHE A 266 -4.17 6.05 -26.87
C PHE A 266 -4.37 4.73 -26.12
N GLY A 267 -4.09 3.61 -26.79
CA GLY A 267 -4.19 2.26 -26.23
C GLY A 267 -5.56 1.60 -26.43
N ASN A 268 -6.56 2.27 -27.00
CA ASN A 268 -7.84 1.63 -27.32
C ASN A 268 -7.69 0.48 -28.31
N ASP A 269 -6.75 0.58 -29.23
CA ASP A 269 -6.37 -0.45 -30.21
C ASP A 269 -5.81 -1.73 -29.59
N THR A 270 -5.39 -1.70 -28.33
CA THR A 270 -4.95 -2.88 -27.57
C THR A 270 -6.10 -3.69 -26.98
N TRP A 271 -7.34 -3.30 -27.22
CA TRP A 271 -8.58 -3.97 -26.83
C TRP A 271 -9.32 -4.42 -28.10
N GLU A 272 -8.90 -5.54 -28.67
CA GLU A 272 -9.46 -6.06 -29.92
C GLU A 272 -10.96 -6.31 -29.84
N ASN A 273 -11.65 -6.26 -31.00
CA ASN A 273 -13.07 -6.58 -31.16
C ASN A 273 -14.00 -5.76 -30.24
N ASP A 274 -13.66 -4.49 -30.00
CA ASP A 274 -14.46 -3.61 -29.14
C ASP A 274 -14.63 -4.12 -27.68
N SER A 275 -13.73 -4.99 -27.23
CA SER A 275 -13.80 -5.59 -25.90
C SER A 275 -13.80 -4.55 -24.76
N TRP A 276 -13.22 -3.36 -25.01
CA TRP A 276 -13.25 -2.23 -24.07
C TRP A 276 -14.68 -1.85 -23.62
N LYS A 277 -15.72 -2.13 -24.42
CA LYS A 277 -17.12 -1.82 -24.09
C LYS A 277 -17.63 -2.62 -22.90
N LYS A 278 -17.16 -3.85 -22.74
CA LYS A 278 -17.59 -4.81 -21.71
C LYS A 278 -16.56 -5.03 -20.61
N ALA A 279 -15.28 -4.82 -20.93
CA ALA A 279 -14.19 -5.05 -19.99
C ALA A 279 -14.32 -4.20 -18.72
N GLY A 280 -14.02 -4.79 -17.57
CA GLY A 280 -13.89 -4.14 -16.29
C GLY A 280 -12.49 -4.30 -15.72
N GLY A 281 -12.30 -4.04 -14.41
CA GLY A 281 -10.99 -4.12 -13.79
C GLY A 281 -10.10 -2.92 -14.12
N VAL A 282 -8.81 -3.16 -14.28
CA VAL A 282 -7.77 -2.16 -14.57
C VAL A 282 -7.78 -1.02 -13.54
N ASN A 283 -7.99 -1.38 -12.29
CA ASN A 283 -8.25 -0.47 -11.19
C ASN A 283 -7.02 -0.24 -10.31
N ALA A 284 -6.90 0.95 -9.75
CA ALA A 284 -5.84 1.30 -8.78
C ALA A 284 -6.35 1.14 -7.35
N TRP A 285 -6.36 -0.09 -6.85
CA TRP A 285 -6.86 -0.41 -5.52
C TRP A 285 -5.82 -0.30 -4.40
N GLY A 286 -4.54 -0.36 -4.77
CA GLY A 286 -3.41 -0.26 -3.83
C GLY A 286 -3.04 1.15 -3.42
N GLY A 287 -3.64 2.18 -4.07
CA GLY A 287 -3.30 3.58 -3.83
C GLY A 287 -2.34 4.16 -4.86
N MET A 288 -1.81 5.35 -4.56
CA MET A 288 -0.96 6.12 -5.47
C MET A 288 0.01 7.01 -4.72
N SER A 289 1.04 7.51 -5.41
CA SER A 289 2.04 8.44 -4.87
C SER A 289 2.10 9.74 -5.69
N LEU A 290 2.58 10.81 -5.08
CA LEU A 290 2.54 12.15 -5.64
C LEU A 290 3.91 12.84 -5.58
N ASP A 291 4.42 13.28 -6.70
CA ASP A 291 5.48 14.27 -6.78
C ASP A 291 4.86 15.68 -6.86
N LYS A 292 4.62 16.28 -5.70
CA LYS A 292 4.02 17.64 -5.60
C LYS A 292 4.84 18.69 -6.34
N LYS A 293 6.18 18.54 -6.38
CA LYS A 293 7.07 19.50 -7.02
C LYS A 293 6.88 19.52 -8.53
N ARG A 294 6.70 18.34 -9.14
CA ARG A 294 6.50 18.21 -10.60
C ARG A 294 5.03 18.20 -11.00
N GLY A 295 4.11 18.05 -10.02
CA GLY A 295 2.70 17.89 -10.30
C GLY A 295 2.36 16.56 -10.97
N MET A 296 3.10 15.51 -10.66
CA MET A 296 2.95 14.18 -11.25
C MET A 296 2.38 13.22 -10.22
N VAL A 297 1.33 12.49 -10.56
CA VAL A 297 0.79 11.38 -9.78
C VAL A 297 1.21 10.06 -10.42
N PHE A 298 1.66 9.12 -9.58
CA PHE A 298 2.10 7.79 -10.01
C PHE A 298 1.13 6.75 -9.47
N ILE A 299 0.67 5.90 -10.36
CA ILE A 299 -0.45 4.99 -10.14
C ILE A 299 -0.06 3.61 -10.63
N ALA A 300 -0.37 2.59 -9.84
CA ALA A 300 -0.22 1.20 -10.23
C ALA A 300 -1.61 0.61 -10.47
N THR A 301 -1.83 0.00 -11.64
CA THR A 301 -3.10 -0.62 -12.01
C THR A 301 -3.06 -2.13 -11.87
N GLY A 302 -4.20 -2.72 -11.57
CA GLY A 302 -4.39 -4.15 -11.50
C GLY A 302 -4.78 -4.77 -12.82
N SER A 303 -5.13 -6.04 -12.75
CA SER A 303 -5.53 -6.89 -13.86
C SER A 303 -6.83 -6.43 -14.51
N PRO A 304 -7.06 -6.76 -15.80
CA PRO A 304 -8.37 -6.59 -16.42
C PRO A 304 -9.28 -7.73 -15.99
N THR A 305 -10.58 -7.48 -15.88
CA THR A 305 -11.55 -8.55 -15.63
C THR A 305 -11.82 -9.33 -16.91
N TRP A 306 -11.86 -10.62 -16.91
CA TRP A 306 -11.70 -11.56 -15.82
C TRP A 306 -10.24 -11.97 -15.66
N ASP A 307 -9.81 -12.20 -14.41
CA ASP A 307 -8.40 -12.40 -14.03
C ASP A 307 -7.72 -13.63 -14.65
N PHE A 308 -8.49 -14.68 -15.02
CA PHE A 308 -7.93 -15.97 -15.43
C PHE A 308 -8.30 -16.40 -16.86
N TYR A 309 -9.03 -15.57 -17.60
CA TYR A 309 -9.42 -15.82 -18.98
C TYR A 309 -9.55 -14.49 -19.74
N GLY A 310 -8.85 -14.36 -20.85
CA GLY A 310 -8.82 -13.17 -21.68
C GLY A 310 -9.31 -13.39 -23.11
N GLY A 311 -9.93 -14.55 -23.43
CA GLY A 311 -10.39 -14.84 -24.77
C GLY A 311 -11.49 -13.92 -25.31
N ASP A 312 -12.11 -13.11 -24.46
CA ASP A 312 -13.08 -12.07 -24.83
C ASP A 312 -12.46 -10.67 -24.89
N ARG A 313 -11.16 -10.51 -24.60
CA ARG A 313 -10.44 -9.23 -24.54
C ARG A 313 -9.03 -9.31 -25.12
N HIS A 314 -8.87 -9.90 -26.30
CA HIS A 314 -7.58 -10.05 -26.96
C HIS A 314 -6.81 -8.72 -27.08
N GLY A 315 -5.49 -8.81 -27.19
CA GLY A 315 -4.54 -7.69 -27.22
C GLY A 315 -3.89 -7.45 -25.85
N ASP A 316 -3.00 -6.46 -25.76
CA ASP A 316 -2.20 -6.20 -24.55
C ASP A 316 -3.01 -5.59 -23.39
N ASN A 317 -4.22 -5.09 -23.67
CA ASN A 317 -5.18 -4.52 -22.70
C ASN A 317 -4.63 -3.32 -21.91
N LEU A 318 -4.04 -2.32 -22.58
CA LEU A 318 -3.63 -1.08 -21.93
C LEU A 318 -4.85 -0.36 -21.27
N PHE A 319 -4.78 0.13 -20.04
CA PHE A 319 -3.59 0.24 -19.18
C PHE A 319 -3.62 -0.75 -18.00
N ALA A 320 -3.96 -2.01 -18.22
CA ALA A 320 -3.86 -3.05 -17.20
C ALA A 320 -2.40 -3.30 -16.81
N ASN A 321 -2.16 -3.62 -15.54
CA ASN A 321 -0.86 -3.96 -14.97
C ASN A 321 0.24 -2.95 -15.31
N CYS A 322 -0.10 -1.66 -15.30
CA CYS A 322 0.80 -0.56 -15.66
C CYS A 322 1.23 0.26 -14.45
N VAL A 323 2.47 0.74 -14.50
CA VAL A 323 2.86 1.95 -13.77
C VAL A 323 2.54 3.14 -14.66
N LEU A 324 1.65 4.00 -14.18
CA LEU A 324 1.21 5.20 -14.88
C LEU A 324 1.79 6.45 -14.22
N ALA A 325 2.26 7.41 -15.00
CA ALA A 325 2.55 8.76 -14.56
C ALA A 325 1.58 9.72 -15.27
N LEU A 326 0.74 10.40 -14.49
CA LEU A 326 -0.21 11.38 -15.00
C LEU A 326 0.12 12.78 -14.47
N ASP A 327 -0.23 13.81 -15.23
CA ASP A 327 -0.31 15.18 -14.71
C ASP A 327 -1.43 15.26 -13.67
N ALA A 328 -1.10 15.57 -12.44
CA ALA A 328 -2.03 15.59 -11.31
C ALA A 328 -3.07 16.72 -11.39
N GLY A 329 -2.82 17.75 -12.22
CA GLY A 329 -3.74 18.84 -12.47
C GLY A 329 -4.84 18.49 -13.47
N THR A 330 -4.51 17.72 -14.50
CA THR A 330 -5.35 17.50 -15.69
C THR A 330 -5.72 16.05 -15.96
N GLY A 331 -5.04 15.08 -15.31
CA GLY A 331 -5.22 13.65 -15.61
C GLY A 331 -4.56 13.18 -16.90
N LYS A 332 -3.85 14.05 -17.64
CA LYS A 332 -3.19 13.66 -18.89
C LYS A 332 -2.02 12.72 -18.63
N ARG A 333 -1.91 11.64 -19.41
CA ARG A 333 -0.81 10.69 -19.34
C ARG A 333 0.51 11.35 -19.78
N ILE A 334 1.54 11.21 -18.93
CA ILE A 334 2.92 11.63 -19.24
C ILE A 334 3.69 10.44 -19.79
N TRP A 335 3.69 9.31 -19.06
CA TRP A 335 4.24 8.04 -19.51
C TRP A 335 3.55 6.86 -18.82
N HIS A 336 3.77 5.67 -19.33
CA HIS A 336 3.40 4.41 -18.67
C HIS A 336 4.44 3.33 -19.00
N TYR A 337 4.42 2.29 -18.18
CA TYR A 337 5.12 1.04 -18.46
C TYR A 337 4.23 -0.13 -18.05
N GLN A 338 3.92 -1.02 -18.99
CA GLN A 338 3.13 -2.22 -18.73
C GLN A 338 4.05 -3.31 -18.21
N ILE A 339 3.74 -3.87 -17.04
CA ILE A 339 4.55 -4.88 -16.35
C ILE A 339 4.07 -6.30 -16.68
N VAL A 340 2.80 -6.46 -17.03
CA VAL A 340 2.25 -7.74 -17.51
C VAL A 340 1.38 -7.46 -18.73
N HIS A 341 1.71 -8.08 -19.86
CA HIS A 341 0.91 -8.03 -21.08
C HIS A 341 -0.19 -9.07 -21.01
N HIS A 342 -1.43 -8.68 -21.37
CA HIS A 342 -2.57 -9.60 -21.45
C HIS A 342 -2.68 -10.51 -20.20
N ASP A 343 -2.81 -9.90 -19.03
CA ASP A 343 -2.78 -10.64 -17.76
C ASP A 343 -3.96 -11.64 -17.65
N ILE A 344 -3.62 -12.92 -17.48
CA ILE A 344 -4.52 -14.04 -17.20
C ILE A 344 -4.08 -14.84 -15.96
N TRP A 345 -3.34 -14.17 -15.04
CA TRP A 345 -2.73 -14.80 -13.86
C TRP A 345 -3.00 -14.05 -12.56
N ASP A 346 -3.79 -12.97 -12.59
CA ASP A 346 -4.02 -12.07 -11.44
C ASP A 346 -2.68 -11.50 -10.91
N LYS A 347 -1.87 -10.93 -11.79
CA LYS A 347 -0.57 -10.35 -11.44
C LYS A 347 -0.61 -8.83 -11.25
N ASP A 348 -1.56 -8.38 -10.44
CA ASP A 348 -1.73 -6.98 -10.08
C ASP A 348 -0.44 -6.27 -9.66
N LEU A 349 -0.44 -4.94 -9.85
CA LEU A 349 0.41 -4.02 -9.12
C LEU A 349 -0.38 -3.50 -7.91
N PRO A 350 -0.29 -4.19 -6.76
CA PRO A 350 -1.30 -4.05 -5.69
C PRO A 350 -1.04 -2.90 -4.73
N CYS A 351 0.05 -2.13 -4.92
CA CYS A 351 0.51 -1.11 -3.97
C CYS A 351 0.92 0.18 -4.68
N PRO A 352 0.93 1.32 -3.96
CA PRO A 352 1.40 2.57 -4.54
C PRO A 352 2.89 2.48 -4.90
N PRO A 353 3.32 3.06 -6.03
CA PRO A 353 4.73 3.16 -6.37
C PRO A 353 5.51 3.94 -5.29
N ASN A 354 6.71 3.48 -4.90
CA ASN A 354 7.59 4.26 -4.02
C ASN A 354 8.36 5.30 -4.86
N LEU A 355 8.25 6.59 -4.51
CA LEU A 355 9.06 7.63 -5.15
C LEU A 355 10.38 7.76 -4.40
N VAL A 356 11.45 7.30 -5.04
CA VAL A 356 12.78 7.17 -4.45
C VAL A 356 13.79 8.08 -5.17
N THR A 357 14.98 8.23 -4.58
CA THR A 357 16.14 8.79 -5.27
C THR A 357 17.28 7.78 -5.16
N VAL A 358 17.80 7.35 -6.28
CA VAL A 358 18.90 6.37 -6.37
C VAL A 358 20.18 7.03 -6.87
N SER A 359 21.32 6.44 -6.51
CA SER A 359 22.64 6.88 -6.96
C SER A 359 23.21 5.85 -7.93
N GLN A 360 23.35 6.21 -9.20
CA GLN A 360 23.96 5.36 -10.22
C GLN A 360 25.04 6.13 -10.98
N ASN A 361 26.22 5.54 -11.14
CA ASN A 361 27.37 6.16 -11.82
C ASN A 361 27.67 7.58 -11.30
N GLY A 362 27.64 7.77 -9.98
CA GLY A 362 27.88 9.04 -9.30
C GLY A 362 26.76 10.09 -9.45
N LYS A 363 25.66 9.77 -10.11
CA LYS A 363 24.52 10.69 -10.32
C LYS A 363 23.33 10.28 -9.48
N LYS A 364 22.67 11.27 -8.85
CA LYS A 364 21.37 11.08 -8.20
C LYS A 364 20.25 11.14 -9.23
N ILE A 365 19.41 10.12 -9.28
CA ILE A 365 18.29 9.99 -10.21
C ILE A 365 17.01 9.86 -9.37
N ASP A 366 16.05 10.76 -9.59
CA ASP A 366 14.71 10.60 -9.04
C ASP A 366 14.02 9.48 -9.79
N ALA A 367 13.60 8.46 -9.05
CA ALA A 367 13.07 7.21 -9.61
C ALA A 367 11.70 6.84 -9.02
N VAL A 368 11.06 5.90 -9.68
CA VAL A 368 9.85 5.19 -9.24
C VAL A 368 10.20 3.73 -9.08
N ALA A 369 10.00 3.18 -7.89
CA ALA A 369 10.18 1.76 -7.62
C ALA A 369 8.81 1.09 -7.41
N GLN A 370 8.50 0.05 -8.19
CA GLN A 370 7.25 -0.69 -8.13
C GLN A 370 7.51 -2.15 -7.80
N VAL A 371 7.01 -2.60 -6.66
CA VAL A 371 6.91 -4.03 -6.32
C VAL A 371 5.51 -4.55 -6.66
N GLY A 372 5.38 -5.85 -6.94
CA GLY A 372 4.08 -6.40 -7.32
C GLY A 372 3.94 -7.89 -7.05
N LYS A 373 2.79 -8.45 -7.42
CA LYS A 373 2.48 -9.87 -7.29
C LYS A 373 3.47 -10.76 -8.06
N THR A 374 4.14 -10.23 -9.08
CA THR A 374 5.17 -10.94 -9.85
C THR A 374 6.41 -11.32 -9.05
N GLY A 375 6.64 -10.71 -7.87
CA GLY A 375 7.83 -10.99 -7.07
C GLY A 375 9.09 -10.24 -7.52
N TYR A 376 8.95 -9.25 -8.39
CA TYR A 376 10.02 -8.37 -8.86
C TYR A 376 9.84 -6.93 -8.39
N VAL A 377 10.94 -6.17 -8.39
CA VAL A 377 10.91 -4.71 -8.31
C VAL A 377 11.34 -4.11 -9.64
N TYR A 378 10.52 -3.22 -10.17
CA TYR A 378 10.78 -2.44 -11.38
C TYR A 378 11.17 -1.03 -10.97
N VAL A 379 12.24 -0.48 -11.56
CA VAL A 379 12.75 0.85 -11.19
C VAL A 379 12.87 1.71 -12.44
N PHE A 380 12.18 2.85 -12.46
CA PHE A 380 12.10 3.73 -13.62
C PHE A 380 12.58 5.13 -13.30
N ASP A 381 13.19 5.83 -14.27
CA ASP A 381 13.37 7.28 -14.20
C ASP A 381 11.99 7.94 -14.05
N ARG A 382 11.82 8.76 -13.01
CA ARG A 382 10.52 9.32 -12.62
C ARG A 382 9.89 10.21 -13.68
N ARG A 383 10.71 10.89 -14.51
CA ARG A 383 10.24 11.83 -15.52
C ARG A 383 9.89 11.17 -16.84
N THR A 384 10.60 10.10 -17.19
CA THR A 384 10.55 9.52 -18.54
C THR A 384 9.95 8.12 -18.59
N GLY A 385 9.87 7.41 -17.45
CA GLY A 385 9.47 5.99 -17.41
C GLY A 385 10.53 5.04 -17.95
N LYS A 386 11.75 5.51 -18.27
CA LYS A 386 12.83 4.65 -18.74
C LYS A 386 13.30 3.73 -17.62
N PRO A 387 13.40 2.40 -17.83
CA PRO A 387 13.95 1.48 -16.85
C PRO A 387 15.39 1.86 -16.46
N LEU A 388 15.70 1.82 -15.17
CA LEU A 388 17.06 2.07 -14.63
C LEU A 388 17.89 0.80 -14.54
N PHE A 389 17.26 -0.36 -14.60
CA PHE A 389 17.89 -1.67 -14.69
C PHE A 389 17.36 -2.41 -15.93
N PRO A 390 18.12 -3.36 -16.48
CA PRO A 390 17.69 -4.12 -17.66
C PRO A 390 16.40 -4.91 -17.40
N ILE A 391 15.48 -4.83 -18.34
CA ILE A 391 14.26 -5.64 -18.44
C ILE A 391 14.30 -6.34 -19.78
N GLU A 392 14.04 -7.66 -19.80
CA GLU A 392 14.02 -8.46 -21.03
C GLU A 392 12.64 -9.04 -21.25
N GLU A 393 12.20 -9.05 -22.51
CA GLU A 393 11.02 -9.78 -22.94
C GLU A 393 11.32 -11.28 -22.97
N LYS A 394 10.67 -12.05 -22.08
CA LYS A 394 10.81 -13.51 -21.99
C LYS A 394 9.63 -14.21 -22.63
N THR A 395 9.88 -15.20 -23.45
CA THR A 395 8.86 -16.02 -24.11
C THR A 395 7.95 -16.72 -23.10
N VAL A 396 6.65 -16.70 -23.37
CA VAL A 396 5.59 -17.33 -22.57
C VAL A 396 5.01 -18.52 -23.36
N PRO A 397 4.70 -19.65 -22.70
CA PRO A 397 4.02 -20.75 -23.35
C PRO A 397 2.62 -20.33 -23.86
N PRO A 398 2.15 -20.89 -25.00
CA PRO A 398 0.80 -20.64 -25.46
C PRO A 398 -0.25 -21.24 -24.52
N SER A 399 -1.44 -20.64 -24.49
CA SER A 399 -2.60 -21.20 -23.79
C SER A 399 -3.19 -22.37 -24.58
N ASP A 400 -3.67 -23.39 -23.86
CA ASP A 400 -4.42 -24.53 -24.37
C ASP A 400 -5.95 -24.40 -24.16
N ILE A 401 -6.39 -23.26 -23.60
CA ILE A 401 -7.81 -22.98 -23.36
C ILE A 401 -8.44 -22.40 -24.66
N PRO A 402 -9.59 -22.96 -25.12
CA PRO A 402 -10.25 -22.46 -26.31
C PRO A 402 -10.57 -20.96 -26.25
N GLY A 403 -10.19 -20.24 -27.31
CA GLY A 403 -10.41 -18.79 -27.42
C GLY A 403 -9.38 -17.92 -26.73
N GLU A 404 -8.53 -18.46 -25.85
CA GLU A 404 -7.47 -17.71 -25.17
C GLU A 404 -6.23 -17.55 -26.05
N ARG A 405 -5.64 -16.34 -26.05
CA ARG A 405 -4.37 -16.03 -26.71
C ARG A 405 -3.44 -15.33 -25.70
N ALA A 406 -2.66 -16.12 -24.94
CA ALA A 406 -1.65 -15.57 -24.06
C ALA A 406 -0.67 -14.66 -24.84
N SER A 407 -0.17 -13.61 -24.21
CA SER A 407 0.91 -12.81 -24.79
C SER A 407 2.13 -13.67 -25.08
N LEU A 408 2.82 -13.37 -26.19
CA LEU A 408 4.01 -14.15 -26.61
C LEU A 408 5.20 -13.96 -25.67
N THR A 409 5.28 -12.79 -25.01
CA THR A 409 6.38 -12.44 -24.12
C THR A 409 5.86 -11.70 -22.88
N GLN A 410 6.71 -11.66 -21.83
CA GLN A 410 6.48 -10.86 -20.65
C GLN A 410 7.78 -10.14 -20.23
N PRO A 411 7.71 -8.88 -19.75
CA PRO A 411 8.86 -8.08 -19.36
C PRO A 411 9.39 -8.51 -17.97
N ILE A 412 10.54 -9.15 -17.94
CA ILE A 412 11.18 -9.67 -16.74
C ILE A 412 12.43 -8.85 -16.38
N PRO A 413 12.51 -8.24 -15.19
CA PRO A 413 13.72 -7.59 -14.73
C PRO A 413 14.86 -8.59 -14.56
N ILE A 414 16.00 -8.28 -15.15
CA ILE A 414 17.24 -9.06 -14.94
C ILE A 414 17.89 -8.66 -13.63
N LYS A 415 17.74 -7.38 -13.27
CA LYS A 415 18.23 -6.80 -12.04
C LYS A 415 17.25 -5.70 -11.55
N PRO A 416 16.94 -5.63 -10.25
CA PRO A 416 17.20 -6.61 -9.19
C PRO A 416 16.59 -7.99 -9.52
N ARG A 417 17.22 -9.06 -8.99
CA ARG A 417 16.62 -10.41 -9.11
C ARG A 417 15.28 -10.49 -8.36
N ALA A 418 14.47 -11.48 -8.69
CA ALA A 418 13.22 -11.73 -7.98
C ALA A 418 13.44 -11.86 -6.46
N PHE A 419 12.59 -11.22 -5.66
CA PHE A 419 12.61 -11.32 -4.19
C PHE A 419 11.71 -12.44 -3.66
N ALA A 420 10.89 -13.04 -4.53
CA ALA A 420 10.09 -14.25 -4.28
C ALA A 420 10.41 -15.30 -5.35
N ARG A 421 10.08 -16.56 -5.08
CA ARG A 421 10.19 -17.64 -6.07
C ARG A 421 9.21 -17.39 -7.22
N THR A 422 9.67 -17.60 -8.45
CA THR A 422 8.89 -17.37 -9.68
C THR A 422 8.64 -18.65 -10.47
N GLU A 423 9.12 -19.79 -9.97
CA GLU A 423 8.97 -21.10 -10.55
C GLU A 423 8.86 -22.15 -9.45
N LEU A 424 8.17 -23.24 -9.72
CA LEU A 424 8.04 -24.38 -8.83
C LEU A 424 8.49 -25.66 -9.54
N ASN A 425 9.50 -26.31 -8.98
CA ASN A 425 10.04 -27.58 -9.43
C ASN A 425 9.81 -28.69 -8.39
N GLU A 426 9.93 -29.95 -8.77
CA GLU A 426 9.76 -31.10 -7.86
C GLU A 426 10.68 -31.04 -6.63
N LYS A 427 11.91 -30.53 -6.79
CA LYS A 427 12.88 -30.35 -5.70
C LYS A 427 12.40 -29.34 -4.62
N ASP A 428 11.51 -28.42 -5.00
CA ASP A 428 10.99 -27.38 -4.12
C ASP A 428 9.82 -27.85 -3.26
N LEU A 429 9.30 -29.06 -3.50
CA LEU A 429 8.20 -29.63 -2.73
C LEU A 429 8.62 -29.89 -1.27
N THR A 430 7.64 -29.79 -0.36
CA THR A 430 7.87 -29.92 1.08
C THR A 430 8.66 -31.17 1.47
N ASN A 431 9.51 -31.04 2.46
CA ASN A 431 10.29 -32.13 3.09
C ASN A 431 10.03 -32.22 4.60
N LEU A 432 8.95 -31.62 5.08
CA LEU A 432 8.61 -31.62 6.52
C LEU A 432 8.43 -33.02 7.08
N ASN A 433 7.82 -33.91 6.30
CA ASN A 433 7.70 -35.34 6.60
C ASN A 433 7.35 -36.13 5.32
N PRO A 434 7.55 -37.47 5.32
CA PRO A 434 7.29 -38.32 4.14
C PRO A 434 5.87 -38.23 3.59
N LYS A 435 4.83 -38.19 4.44
CA LYS A 435 3.43 -38.12 4.00
C LYS A 435 3.11 -36.79 3.33
N ALA A 436 3.59 -35.67 3.87
CA ALA A 436 3.45 -34.35 3.25
C ALA A 436 4.15 -34.31 1.88
N ARG A 437 5.34 -34.91 1.77
CA ARG A 437 6.08 -35.01 0.52
C ARG A 437 5.34 -35.83 -0.53
N GLU A 438 4.82 -37.03 -0.15
CA GLU A 438 4.05 -37.90 -1.03
C GLU A 438 2.80 -37.19 -1.57
N TYR A 439 2.03 -36.56 -0.70
CA TYR A 439 0.87 -35.76 -1.08
C TYR A 439 1.23 -34.62 -2.06
N ALA A 440 2.27 -33.85 -1.74
CA ALA A 440 2.72 -32.74 -2.58
C ALA A 440 3.16 -33.24 -3.97
N LEU A 441 3.87 -34.37 -4.02
CA LEU A 441 4.33 -34.99 -5.26
C LEU A 441 3.17 -35.51 -6.12
N GLU A 442 2.15 -36.11 -5.50
CA GLU A 442 0.94 -36.57 -6.19
C GLU A 442 0.22 -35.39 -6.88
N ILE A 443 -0.01 -34.31 -6.17
CA ILE A 443 -0.67 -33.11 -6.72
C ILE A 443 0.20 -32.47 -7.81
N PHE A 444 1.51 -32.33 -7.57
CA PHE A 444 2.46 -31.76 -8.53
C PHE A 444 2.45 -32.51 -9.86
N LYS A 445 2.45 -33.84 -9.83
CA LYS A 445 2.43 -34.71 -11.05
C LYS A 445 1.09 -34.62 -11.81
N LYS A 446 -0.01 -34.35 -11.13
CA LYS A 446 -1.35 -34.19 -11.73
C LYS A 446 -1.59 -32.77 -12.28
N SER A 447 -0.79 -31.80 -11.91
CA SER A 447 -0.95 -30.39 -12.27
C SER A 447 0.06 -29.98 -13.34
N LYS A 448 -0.30 -28.97 -14.14
CA LYS A 448 0.64 -28.26 -15.00
C LYS A 448 1.50 -27.34 -14.13
N SER A 449 2.81 -27.40 -14.28
CA SER A 449 3.76 -26.50 -13.61
C SER A 449 4.75 -25.95 -14.62
N GLY A 450 5.42 -24.85 -14.30
CA GLY A 450 6.41 -24.23 -15.18
C GLY A 450 6.81 -22.84 -14.73
N PRO A 451 7.42 -22.04 -15.61
CA PRO A 451 7.76 -20.64 -15.34
C PRO A 451 6.55 -19.83 -14.93
N GLN A 452 6.79 -18.67 -14.30
CA GLN A 452 5.78 -17.80 -13.68
C GLN A 452 4.53 -17.56 -14.53
N PHE A 453 4.67 -17.35 -15.83
CA PHE A 453 3.58 -17.06 -16.75
C PHE A 453 3.10 -18.27 -17.55
N THR A 454 3.16 -19.47 -16.95
CA THR A 454 2.52 -20.65 -17.52
C THR A 454 1.01 -20.47 -17.52
N PRO A 455 0.32 -20.51 -18.69
CA PRO A 455 -1.13 -20.29 -18.76
C PRO A 455 -1.92 -21.33 -17.97
N ILE A 456 -2.99 -20.85 -17.34
CA ILE A 456 -3.92 -21.68 -16.57
C ILE A 456 -4.69 -22.59 -17.52
N ASN A 457 -4.97 -23.83 -17.09
CA ASN A 457 -5.64 -24.83 -17.91
C ASN A 457 -6.75 -25.59 -17.17
N GLY A 458 -7.37 -26.54 -17.88
CA GLY A 458 -8.45 -27.39 -17.36
C GLY A 458 -8.01 -28.53 -16.45
N GLN A 459 -6.73 -28.85 -16.43
CA GLN A 459 -6.15 -29.91 -15.58
C GLN A 459 -5.82 -29.38 -14.17
N GLY A 460 -5.56 -28.08 -14.05
CA GLY A 460 -5.04 -27.39 -12.88
C GLY A 460 -3.59 -26.97 -13.08
N THR A 461 -3.32 -25.68 -12.90
CA THR A 461 -1.98 -25.08 -13.04
C THR A 461 -1.49 -24.61 -11.68
N LEU A 462 -0.28 -25.06 -11.32
CA LEU A 462 0.48 -24.56 -10.17
C LEU A 462 1.15 -23.24 -10.56
N ILE A 463 0.70 -22.14 -9.99
CA ILE A 463 1.25 -20.82 -10.25
C ILE A 463 2.16 -20.37 -9.09
N MET A 464 3.31 -19.78 -9.43
CA MET A 464 4.30 -19.26 -8.47
C MET A 464 4.85 -17.91 -8.93
N PRO A 465 4.82 -16.83 -8.11
CA PRO A 465 4.07 -16.74 -6.85
C PRO A 465 2.57 -16.99 -7.07
N GLY A 466 1.87 -17.47 -6.03
CA GLY A 466 0.43 -17.70 -6.12
C GLY A 466 -0.38 -16.38 -6.00
N LEU A 467 -1.65 -16.49 -5.63
CA LEU A 467 -2.60 -15.36 -5.66
C LEU A 467 -2.35 -14.30 -4.59
N LEU A 468 -1.67 -14.61 -3.49
CA LEU A 468 -1.19 -13.56 -2.57
C LEU A 468 -0.08 -12.72 -3.20
N GLY A 469 0.54 -13.24 -4.28
CA GLY A 469 1.66 -12.57 -4.95
C GLY A 469 2.96 -12.61 -4.17
N GLY A 470 4.06 -12.27 -4.83
CA GLY A 470 5.35 -12.05 -4.17
C GLY A 470 5.26 -10.89 -3.18
N ALA A 471 4.80 -9.71 -3.61
CA ALA A 471 4.37 -8.61 -2.74
C ALA A 471 2.87 -8.34 -2.89
N ASN A 472 2.29 -7.66 -1.91
CA ASN A 472 0.86 -7.34 -1.87
C ASN A 472 0.64 -5.85 -1.57
N TRP A 473 -0.60 -5.45 -1.27
CA TRP A 473 -1.07 -4.06 -1.13
C TRP A 473 -0.24 -3.17 -0.19
N SER A 474 0.45 -3.76 0.75
CA SER A 474 1.32 -3.02 1.66
C SER A 474 2.58 -2.43 0.97
N GLY A 475 3.02 -3.01 -0.15
CA GLY A 475 4.20 -2.53 -0.88
C GLY A 475 5.50 -2.64 -0.08
N ALA A 476 6.36 -1.63 -0.22
CA ALA A 476 7.69 -1.61 0.39
C ALA A 476 7.96 -0.31 1.16
N SER A 477 8.93 -0.32 2.09
CA SER A 477 9.49 0.89 2.71
C SER A 477 10.89 1.18 2.15
N PHE A 478 11.26 2.46 2.04
CA PHE A 478 12.51 2.87 1.43
C PHE A 478 13.33 3.76 2.37
N ASP A 479 14.56 3.34 2.64
CA ASP A 479 15.51 4.11 3.44
C ASP A 479 16.26 5.13 2.57
N LEU A 480 16.02 6.38 2.84
CA LEU A 480 16.58 7.52 2.11
C LEU A 480 18.08 7.70 2.32
N GLU A 481 18.62 7.15 3.42
CA GLU A 481 20.02 7.30 3.79
C GLU A 481 20.89 6.29 3.04
N THR A 482 20.42 5.04 2.96
CA THR A 482 21.18 3.92 2.40
C THR A 482 20.78 3.54 0.99
N GLY A 483 19.58 3.93 0.53
CA GLY A 483 19.01 3.49 -0.75
C GLY A 483 18.48 2.07 -0.71
N LEU A 484 18.21 1.53 0.49
CA LEU A 484 17.63 0.19 0.68
C LEU A 484 16.11 0.24 0.61
N LEU A 485 15.54 -0.67 -0.19
CA LEU A 485 14.10 -0.95 -0.26
C LEU A 485 13.82 -2.23 0.52
N TYR A 486 12.90 -2.16 1.50
CA TYR A 486 12.50 -3.32 2.30
C TYR A 486 11.14 -3.80 1.83
N VAL A 487 11.08 -5.04 1.37
CA VAL A 487 9.86 -5.69 0.89
C VAL A 487 9.63 -7.01 1.61
N ASN A 488 8.44 -7.20 2.17
CA ASN A 488 8.00 -8.50 2.65
C ASN A 488 7.32 -9.27 1.52
N SER A 489 7.58 -10.57 1.46
CA SER A 489 7.14 -11.41 0.35
C SER A 489 6.55 -12.74 0.82
N ASN A 490 5.73 -13.32 -0.07
CA ASN A 490 5.14 -14.65 0.09
C ASN A 490 5.65 -15.60 -0.98
N ASP A 491 6.16 -16.75 -0.55
CA ASP A 491 6.46 -17.90 -1.39
C ASP A 491 5.37 -18.95 -1.19
N LEU A 492 4.19 -18.69 -1.75
CA LEU A 492 2.98 -19.51 -1.56
C LEU A 492 2.37 -19.84 -2.92
N PRO A 493 2.53 -21.09 -3.41
CA PRO A 493 1.90 -21.48 -4.67
C PRO A 493 0.39 -21.65 -4.53
N SER A 494 -0.30 -21.42 -5.65
CA SER A 494 -1.76 -21.66 -5.78
C SER A 494 -2.01 -22.63 -6.94
N ILE A 495 -3.14 -23.33 -6.87
CA ILE A 495 -3.64 -24.19 -7.95
C ILE A 495 -4.90 -23.57 -8.51
N ILE A 496 -4.88 -23.20 -9.78
CA ILE A 496 -6.04 -22.67 -10.49
C ILE A 496 -6.44 -23.61 -11.61
N THR A 497 -7.72 -23.95 -11.66
CA THR A 497 -8.29 -24.81 -12.70
C THR A 497 -9.44 -24.09 -13.38
N LEU A 498 -9.42 -24.04 -14.71
CA LEU A 498 -10.53 -23.55 -15.50
C LEU A 498 -11.44 -24.70 -15.92
N VAL A 499 -12.74 -24.53 -15.67
CA VAL A 499 -13.74 -25.48 -16.10
C VAL A 499 -14.81 -24.76 -16.93
N PRO A 500 -15.51 -25.45 -17.85
CA PRO A 500 -16.61 -24.85 -18.59
C PRO A 500 -17.63 -24.24 -17.67
N ASN A 501 -18.13 -23.07 -18.03
CA ASN A 501 -19.18 -22.38 -17.28
C ASN A 501 -20.56 -22.84 -17.76
N ALA A 502 -21.62 -22.53 -16.99
CA ALA A 502 -22.98 -22.82 -17.39
C ALA A 502 -23.38 -21.98 -18.63
N SER A 503 -24.23 -22.58 -19.48
CA SER A 503 -24.78 -21.86 -20.65
C SER A 503 -25.46 -20.56 -20.22
N GLY A 504 -25.29 -19.50 -21.03
CA GLY A 504 -25.86 -18.17 -20.76
C GLY A 504 -25.07 -17.31 -19.77
N LYS A 505 -23.93 -17.77 -19.27
CA LYS A 505 -23.02 -16.95 -18.46
C LYS A 505 -22.14 -16.07 -19.36
N PRO A 506 -21.68 -14.90 -18.86
CA PRO A 506 -20.90 -13.96 -19.66
C PRO A 506 -19.57 -14.53 -20.17
N TYR A 507 -18.95 -15.43 -19.40
CA TYR A 507 -17.67 -16.06 -19.76
C TYR A 507 -17.83 -17.56 -19.94
N PRO A 508 -17.16 -18.17 -20.96
CA PRO A 508 -17.31 -19.59 -21.28
C PRO A 508 -16.66 -20.52 -20.23
N PHE A 509 -15.76 -19.98 -19.42
CA PHE A 509 -15.04 -20.68 -18.36
C PHE A 509 -15.26 -20.00 -17.01
N LYS A 510 -15.05 -20.77 -15.93
CA LYS A 510 -14.94 -20.29 -14.54
C LYS A 510 -13.81 -21.05 -13.84
N HIS A 511 -13.25 -20.46 -12.80
CA HIS A 511 -12.27 -21.15 -11.95
C HIS A 511 -12.97 -21.98 -10.86
N THR A 512 -12.28 -23.02 -10.36
CA THR A 512 -12.79 -23.90 -9.28
C THR A 512 -12.55 -23.32 -7.87
N GLY A 513 -12.01 -22.11 -7.75
CA GLY A 513 -11.71 -21.42 -6.50
C GLY A 513 -10.25 -20.97 -6.42
N TYR A 514 -9.96 -20.18 -5.39
CA TYR A 514 -8.61 -19.69 -5.06
C TYR A 514 -7.89 -20.72 -4.20
N ASN A 515 -7.52 -21.87 -4.81
CA ASN A 515 -7.00 -23.03 -4.08
C ASN A 515 -5.53 -22.81 -3.72
N ARG A 516 -5.20 -23.00 -2.44
CA ARG A 516 -3.83 -22.96 -1.94
C ARG A 516 -3.18 -24.35 -2.11
N PHE A 517 -1.94 -24.40 -2.53
CA PHE A 517 -1.16 -25.64 -2.56
C PHE A 517 -0.56 -25.89 -1.18
N TRP A 518 -1.35 -26.50 -0.31
CA TRP A 518 -1.00 -26.79 1.08
C TRP A 518 -1.13 -28.28 1.37
N ASP A 519 -0.32 -28.79 2.31
CA ASP A 519 -0.38 -30.17 2.75
C ASP A 519 -1.59 -30.42 3.68
N PRO A 520 -1.92 -31.67 3.97
CA PRO A 520 -3.04 -32.03 4.85
C PRO A 520 -2.90 -31.53 6.30
N GLN A 521 -1.70 -31.12 6.72
CA GLN A 521 -1.45 -30.55 8.05
C GLN A 521 -1.62 -29.03 8.09
N GLY A 522 -1.89 -28.41 6.94
CA GLY A 522 -2.12 -26.98 6.82
C GLY A 522 -0.86 -26.14 6.67
N TYR A 523 0.23 -26.72 6.20
CA TYR A 523 1.44 -26.00 5.81
C TYR A 523 1.55 -25.88 4.29
N PRO A 524 2.24 -24.85 3.76
CA PRO A 524 2.53 -24.80 2.33
C PRO A 524 3.26 -26.07 1.86
N ALA A 525 2.79 -26.69 0.77
CA ALA A 525 3.31 -27.95 0.25
C ALA A 525 4.67 -27.81 -0.45
N ILE A 526 5.45 -26.80 -0.09
CA ILE A 526 6.80 -26.53 -0.58
C ILE A 526 7.77 -26.35 0.59
N THR A 527 9.07 -26.44 0.28
CA THR A 527 10.12 -26.16 1.26
C THR A 527 10.10 -24.69 1.69
N PRO A 528 10.34 -24.35 2.99
CA PRO A 528 10.49 -22.97 3.42
C PRO A 528 11.73 -22.28 2.78
N PRO A 529 11.89 -20.93 2.89
CA PRO A 529 10.99 -20.02 3.60
C PRO A 529 9.68 -19.75 2.84
N TRP A 530 8.55 -19.64 3.58
CA TRP A 530 7.23 -19.34 3.04
C TRP A 530 6.88 -17.85 3.05
N GLY A 531 7.60 -17.09 3.85
CA GLY A 531 7.56 -15.65 3.93
C GLY A 531 8.94 -15.11 4.22
N SER A 532 9.29 -13.98 3.60
CA SER A 532 10.61 -13.36 3.73
C SER A 532 10.50 -11.85 3.87
N LEU A 533 11.50 -11.24 4.50
CA LEU A 533 11.78 -9.81 4.45
C LEU A 533 13.11 -9.61 3.73
N THR A 534 13.09 -8.81 2.66
CA THR A 534 14.25 -8.59 1.79
C THR A 534 14.63 -7.12 1.78
N ALA A 535 15.92 -6.80 1.96
CA ALA A 535 16.48 -5.48 1.71
C ALA A 535 17.20 -5.46 0.37
N ILE A 536 16.75 -4.61 -0.55
CA ILE A 536 17.27 -4.47 -1.90
C ILE A 536 17.94 -3.12 -2.03
N ASN A 537 19.22 -3.07 -2.38
CA ASN A 537 19.93 -1.83 -2.66
C ASN A 537 19.54 -1.32 -4.06
N LEU A 538 18.71 -0.30 -4.12
CA LEU A 538 18.28 0.27 -5.41
C LEU A 538 19.37 1.08 -6.15
N ASN A 539 20.50 1.37 -5.51
CA ASN A 539 21.64 1.99 -6.20
C ASN A 539 22.37 0.98 -7.09
N THR A 540 22.46 -0.29 -6.64
CA THR A 540 23.17 -1.36 -7.34
C THR A 540 22.27 -2.43 -7.92
N GLY A 541 21.06 -2.60 -7.41
CA GLY A 541 20.12 -3.66 -7.75
C GLY A 541 20.43 -5.01 -7.08
N ASP A 542 21.32 -5.05 -6.08
CA ASP A 542 21.67 -6.27 -5.36
C ASP A 542 20.91 -6.37 -4.04
N PHE A 543 20.72 -7.59 -3.52
CA PHE A 543 20.21 -7.78 -2.18
C PHE A 543 21.29 -7.44 -1.15
N ALA A 544 20.95 -6.61 -0.17
CA ALA A 544 21.78 -6.44 1.01
C ALA A 544 21.62 -7.64 1.95
N TRP A 545 20.38 -8.08 2.15
CA TRP A 545 20.05 -9.26 2.94
C TRP A 545 18.62 -9.75 2.62
N GLN A 546 18.35 -11.02 2.95
CA GLN A 546 17.02 -11.63 2.93
C GLN A 546 16.92 -12.59 4.10
N VAL A 547 15.86 -12.49 4.90
CA VAL A 547 15.62 -13.32 6.09
C VAL A 547 14.20 -13.86 6.09
N PRO A 548 13.95 -15.05 6.68
CA PRO A 548 12.59 -15.52 6.93
C PRO A 548 11.80 -14.52 7.76
N LEU A 549 10.52 -14.32 7.43
CA LEU A 549 9.62 -13.42 8.15
C LEU A 549 8.48 -14.21 8.81
N GLY A 550 8.51 -14.27 10.13
CA GLY A 550 7.60 -15.08 10.95
C GLY A 550 8.06 -16.53 11.11
N GLU A 551 7.33 -17.28 11.91
CA GLU A 551 7.59 -18.68 12.20
C GLU A 551 6.28 -19.43 12.50
N PHE A 552 6.29 -20.73 12.32
CA PHE A 552 5.35 -21.66 12.94
C PHE A 552 6.04 -22.21 14.18
N GLU A 553 5.64 -21.72 15.35
CA GLU A 553 6.30 -22.01 16.62
C GLU A 553 6.42 -23.52 16.91
N GLU A 554 5.39 -24.29 16.54
CA GLU A 554 5.37 -25.75 16.68
C GLU A 554 6.40 -26.48 15.78
N LEU A 555 6.83 -25.86 14.68
CA LEU A 555 7.92 -26.37 13.83
C LEU A 555 9.28 -25.98 14.40
N THR A 556 9.40 -24.75 14.90
CA THR A 556 10.64 -24.25 15.52
C THR A 556 10.96 -25.07 16.79
N GLN A 557 9.95 -25.41 17.61
CA GLN A 557 10.10 -26.28 18.77
C GLN A 557 10.57 -27.71 18.44
N LYS A 558 10.30 -28.17 17.20
CA LYS A 558 10.79 -29.45 16.67
C LYS A 558 12.20 -29.35 16.04
N GLY A 559 12.87 -28.20 16.19
CA GLY A 559 14.22 -27.98 15.65
C GLY A 559 14.27 -27.60 14.17
N ILE A 560 13.11 -27.28 13.56
CA ILE A 560 13.07 -26.74 12.20
C ILE A 560 13.37 -25.25 12.26
N SER A 561 14.33 -24.77 11.47
CA SER A 561 14.65 -23.34 11.38
C SER A 561 13.42 -22.49 11.06
N PRO A 562 13.40 -21.18 11.44
CA PRO A 562 12.28 -20.31 11.15
C PRO A 562 11.87 -20.40 9.68
N THR A 563 10.60 -20.77 9.47
CA THR A 563 10.06 -21.10 8.14
C THR A 563 9.56 -19.89 7.38
N GLY A 564 9.43 -18.74 8.07
CA GLY A 564 8.55 -17.69 7.59
C GLY A 564 7.08 -18.13 7.64
N THR A 565 6.15 -17.20 7.51
CA THR A 565 4.71 -17.48 7.41
C THR A 565 4.10 -16.72 6.24
N PRO A 566 2.90 -17.09 5.77
CA PRO A 566 2.08 -16.17 5.00
C PRO A 566 2.05 -14.80 5.70
N ASN A 567 2.16 -13.73 4.93
CA ASN A 567 2.19 -12.38 5.48
C ASN A 567 1.37 -11.39 4.64
N LEU A 568 0.67 -10.48 5.33
CA LEU A 568 -0.05 -9.33 4.80
C LEU A 568 0.19 -8.14 5.74
N GLY A 569 0.19 -6.93 5.20
CA GLY A 569 0.67 -5.75 5.91
C GLY A 569 2.07 -5.38 5.46
N GLY A 570 2.67 -4.34 6.01
CA GLY A 570 3.95 -3.84 5.54
C GLY A 570 4.83 -3.25 6.62
N SER A 571 6.05 -2.93 6.20
CA SER A 571 7.06 -2.32 7.07
C SER A 571 7.03 -0.79 7.05
N ILE A 572 7.65 -0.21 8.06
CA ILE A 572 8.17 1.16 8.06
C ILE A 572 9.65 1.11 8.40
N VAL A 573 10.41 2.10 7.94
CA VAL A 573 11.83 2.25 8.28
C VAL A 573 12.09 3.61 8.93
N THR A 574 13.02 3.67 9.88
CA THR A 574 13.32 4.90 10.63
C THR A 574 14.79 5.29 10.56
N ALA A 575 15.07 6.59 10.70
CA ALA A 575 16.43 7.11 10.87
C ALA A 575 17.11 6.55 12.13
N GLY A 576 16.36 6.00 13.08
CA GLY A 576 16.88 5.27 14.25
C GLY A 576 17.52 3.92 13.90
N GLY A 577 17.56 3.53 12.63
CA GLY A 577 18.21 2.30 12.17
C GLY A 577 17.33 1.06 12.21
N LEU A 578 16.01 1.21 12.29
CA LEU A 578 15.06 0.12 12.51
C LEU A 578 14.05 -0.04 11.37
N VAL A 579 13.70 -1.30 11.10
CA VAL A 579 12.55 -1.67 10.27
C VAL A 579 11.51 -2.32 11.17
N PHE A 580 10.34 -1.70 11.31
CA PHE A 580 9.22 -2.25 12.09
C PHE A 580 8.22 -2.94 11.16
N ILE A 581 7.83 -4.16 11.51
CA ILE A 581 6.83 -4.94 10.77
C ILE A 581 6.14 -5.96 11.68
N ALA A 582 4.82 -6.13 11.52
CA ALA A 582 4.08 -7.26 12.08
C ALA A 582 3.77 -8.27 10.97
N SER A 583 2.65 -8.13 10.28
CA SER A 583 2.31 -8.80 9.00
C SER A 583 2.17 -10.33 9.04
N THR A 584 2.72 -11.02 10.03
CA THR A 584 2.91 -12.47 10.08
C THR A 584 1.79 -13.20 10.82
N LYS A 585 1.59 -14.47 10.45
CA LYS A 585 0.55 -15.32 11.04
C LYS A 585 0.84 -15.70 12.49
N ASP A 586 2.08 -15.56 12.96
CA ASP A 586 2.48 -15.76 14.35
C ASP A 586 2.09 -14.63 15.31
N GLU A 587 1.42 -13.59 14.78
CA GLU A 587 0.90 -12.45 15.54
C GLU A 587 1.99 -11.63 16.26
N LYS A 588 3.25 -11.74 15.85
CA LYS A 588 4.36 -11.00 16.45
C LYS A 588 4.61 -9.66 15.71
N PHE A 589 4.89 -8.64 16.48
CA PHE A 589 5.41 -7.35 15.99
C PHE A 589 6.90 -7.28 16.24
N ARG A 590 7.68 -6.97 15.20
CA ARG A 590 9.14 -7.02 15.23
C ARG A 590 9.79 -5.72 14.84
N ALA A 591 10.97 -5.45 15.40
CA ALA A 591 11.92 -4.45 14.94
C ALA A 591 13.19 -5.16 14.47
N PHE A 592 13.55 -4.93 13.21
CA PHE A 592 14.78 -5.45 12.60
C PHE A 592 15.83 -4.34 12.51
N ASP A 593 17.10 -4.70 12.65
CA ASP A 593 18.22 -3.86 12.23
C ASP A 593 18.14 -3.64 10.70
N LYS A 594 18.06 -2.40 10.25
CA LYS A 594 17.87 -2.06 8.84
C LYS A 594 19.04 -2.50 7.93
N GLU A 595 20.25 -2.64 8.48
CA GLU A 595 21.46 -2.98 7.72
C GLU A 595 21.72 -4.49 7.63
N THR A 596 21.31 -5.25 8.65
CA THR A 596 21.66 -6.68 8.76
C THR A 596 20.48 -7.63 8.69
N GLY A 597 19.25 -7.15 8.87
CA GLY A 597 18.05 -7.99 8.96
C GLY A 597 17.94 -8.78 10.29
N LYS A 598 18.79 -8.48 11.28
CA LYS A 598 18.70 -9.11 12.61
C LYS A 598 17.50 -8.58 13.38
N VAL A 599 16.71 -9.46 14.00
CA VAL A 599 15.65 -9.07 14.95
C VAL A 599 16.29 -8.49 16.20
N LEU A 600 15.96 -7.25 16.56
CA LEU A 600 16.44 -6.56 17.76
C LEU A 600 15.39 -6.51 18.85
N TRP A 601 14.12 -6.62 18.50
CA TRP A 601 12.99 -6.64 19.43
C TRP A 601 11.79 -7.31 18.78
N GLU A 602 11.04 -8.06 19.58
CA GLU A 602 9.74 -8.60 19.20
C GLU A 602 8.79 -8.68 20.38
N THR A 603 7.50 -8.64 20.09
CA THR A 603 6.41 -8.84 21.05
C THR A 603 5.20 -9.47 20.38
N LYS A 604 4.44 -10.27 21.13
CA LYS A 604 3.17 -10.82 20.64
C LYS A 604 2.07 -9.76 20.76
N LEU A 605 1.27 -9.62 19.73
CA LEU A 605 0.09 -8.77 19.68
C LEU A 605 -1.15 -9.54 20.15
N PRO A 606 -2.23 -8.85 20.58
CA PRO A 606 -3.48 -9.51 20.99
C PRO A 606 -4.26 -10.14 19.83
N ALA A 607 -3.95 -9.78 18.59
CA ALA A 607 -4.41 -10.34 17.33
C ALA A 607 -3.39 -10.03 16.23
N GLY A 608 -3.48 -10.67 15.06
CA GLY A 608 -2.55 -10.45 13.96
C GLY A 608 -2.50 -8.99 13.49
N GLY A 609 -1.30 -8.44 13.33
CA GLY A 609 -1.07 -7.06 12.88
C GLY A 609 -0.96 -6.98 11.35
N TYR A 610 -2.06 -7.18 10.63
CA TYR A 610 -2.07 -7.20 9.15
C TYR A 610 -2.24 -5.82 8.52
N ALA A 611 -1.53 -4.85 9.07
CA ALA A 611 -1.48 -3.46 8.63
C ALA A 611 -0.03 -2.98 8.55
N SER A 612 0.19 -1.79 8.00
CA SER A 612 1.48 -1.11 8.16
C SER A 612 1.47 -0.29 9.44
N PRO A 613 2.57 -0.30 10.24
CA PRO A 613 2.68 0.56 11.42
C PRO A 613 2.74 2.04 11.03
N SER A 614 2.56 2.91 12.03
CA SER A 614 2.90 4.33 11.96
C SER A 614 3.81 4.70 13.13
N THR A 615 4.68 5.71 12.94
CA THR A 615 5.50 6.26 14.03
C THR A 615 5.42 7.77 14.04
N TYR A 616 5.34 8.34 15.23
CA TYR A 616 5.11 9.76 15.45
C TYR A 616 5.64 10.20 16.80
N ARG A 617 5.68 11.51 17.05
CA ARG A 617 6.00 12.07 18.38
C ARG A 617 4.76 12.74 18.97
N ALA A 618 4.45 12.43 20.22
CA ALA A 618 3.42 13.12 21.01
C ALA A 618 3.94 13.35 22.42
N ASN A 619 3.73 14.52 22.99
CA ASN A 619 4.21 14.93 24.31
C ASN A 619 5.72 14.64 24.53
N GLY A 620 6.54 14.87 23.50
CA GLY A 620 8.01 14.65 23.58
C GLY A 620 8.46 13.20 23.45
N LYS A 621 7.56 12.21 23.44
CA LYS A 621 7.88 10.78 23.27
C LYS A 621 7.59 10.32 21.84
N GLN A 622 8.47 9.45 21.31
CA GLN A 622 8.21 8.73 20.07
C GLN A 622 7.38 7.48 20.36
N TYR A 623 6.36 7.25 19.54
CA TYR A 623 5.49 6.07 19.56
C TYR A 623 5.61 5.31 18.25
N VAL A 624 5.43 4.00 18.34
CA VAL A 624 5.15 3.13 17.17
C VAL A 624 3.81 2.46 17.42
N VAL A 625 2.85 2.64 16.50
CA VAL A 625 1.49 2.11 16.65
C VAL A 625 1.17 1.16 15.49
N ILE A 626 0.40 0.11 15.78
CA ILE A 626 -0.07 -0.88 14.81
C ILE A 626 -1.55 -1.22 15.04
N ALA A 627 -2.30 -1.40 13.96
CA ALA A 627 -3.62 -2.02 13.99
C ALA A 627 -3.47 -3.55 14.11
N ALA A 628 -4.06 -4.14 15.12
CA ALA A 628 -4.04 -5.58 15.38
C ALA A 628 -5.46 -6.14 15.30
N GLY A 629 -5.92 -6.36 14.06
CA GLY A 629 -7.28 -6.81 13.74
C GLY A 629 -7.40 -8.30 13.44
N GLY A 630 -6.30 -8.99 13.17
CA GLY A 630 -6.33 -10.42 12.81
C GLY A 630 -7.31 -10.72 11.68
N GLY A 631 -7.84 -11.92 11.67
CA GLY A 631 -8.94 -12.35 10.79
C GLY A 631 -8.61 -12.36 9.29
N GLY A 632 -9.63 -12.15 8.48
CA GLY A 632 -9.54 -11.99 7.03
C GLY A 632 -8.86 -13.15 6.31
N LYS A 633 -8.12 -12.85 5.24
CA LYS A 633 -7.43 -13.85 4.40
C LYS A 633 -6.38 -14.69 5.15
N MET A 634 -5.92 -14.21 6.33
CA MET A 634 -4.94 -14.92 7.16
C MET A 634 -5.58 -15.98 8.06
N ALA A 635 -6.90 -15.94 8.24
CA ALA A 635 -7.68 -16.89 9.03
C ALA A 635 -7.14 -17.07 10.46
N THR A 636 -6.68 -15.99 11.08
CA THR A 636 -6.35 -15.93 12.51
C THR A 636 -7.53 -15.38 13.30
N LYS A 637 -7.44 -15.30 14.62
CA LYS A 637 -8.49 -14.71 15.45
C LYS A 637 -8.69 -13.24 15.09
N ALA A 638 -9.94 -12.83 14.83
CA ALA A 638 -10.27 -11.42 14.61
C ALA A 638 -10.18 -10.61 15.91
N GLY A 639 -9.86 -9.33 15.77
CA GLY A 639 -9.71 -8.39 16.87
C GLY A 639 -10.01 -6.96 16.45
N ASP A 640 -9.86 -6.03 17.40
CA ASP A 640 -10.26 -4.63 17.26
C ASP A 640 -9.28 -3.66 17.91
N TYR A 641 -7.99 -3.98 17.88
CA TYR A 641 -6.99 -3.29 18.69
C TYR A 641 -6.18 -2.29 17.85
N TYR A 642 -5.90 -1.13 18.47
CA TYR A 642 -4.72 -0.30 18.15
C TYR A 642 -3.76 -0.41 19.33
N VAL A 643 -2.52 -0.79 19.04
CA VAL A 643 -1.50 -1.05 20.07
C VAL A 643 -0.31 -0.14 19.82
N ALA A 644 0.05 0.68 20.80
CA ALA A 644 1.17 1.60 20.71
C ALA A 644 2.28 1.25 21.72
N PHE A 645 3.51 1.40 21.26
CA PHE A 645 4.73 1.16 22.03
C PHE A 645 5.56 2.44 22.11
N ALA A 646 6.25 2.64 23.23
CA ALA A 646 7.18 3.76 23.45
C ALA A 646 8.28 3.33 24.42
N LEU A 647 9.33 4.14 24.51
CA LEU A 647 10.31 4.01 25.61
C LEU A 647 9.68 4.43 26.94
N PRO A 648 10.14 3.86 28.05
CA PRO A 648 9.66 4.19 29.40
C PRO A 648 9.65 5.68 29.72
#